data_a16c0aa9bf418c15b485ff4951e0bb71
#
_entry.id   a16c0aa9bf418c15b485ff4951e0bb71
#
_cell.length_a   1.000
_cell.length_b   1.000
_cell.length_c   1.000
_cell.angle_alpha   90.00
_cell.angle_beta   90.00
_cell.angle_gamma   90.00
#
_symmetry.space_group_name_H-M   'P 1'
#
loop_
_entity.id
_entity.type
_entity.pdbx_description
1 polymer ?
#
loop_
_entity_poly.entity_id
_entity_poly.type
_entity_poly.pdbx_seq_one_letter_code
_entity_poly.pdbx_strand_id
1 'polypeptide(L)'
;MNYCKTFLLLLMVATGLPMRAQIHKMERRDSTILTYNLNPVVVTGSGHHQRLKNTATPVRVLSAQEMREQGITTFDGALTRMMPQVSMAPNSMGSQLRLNGLGNKYILILINGLKLSGDISNNVDLNRINMARVKRIEVLDGAASSLYGSDAIAGVINIITDQPTRSLCSAGSTTTISGHGVLTEAATLDISKNGFGSYTSFTHDRADSYRNNDLEYKKDSDTETQPSIAPLFTGYRSNIFAQKFTYSPTQHLALNAGLDYSYKITDRPGTRADVTGGTDYEMRYKGLRWNVGTIYKFDARNSLQIDYSIDRFRYGKEYDVASGGFPVGTYIQSKKQRTIERQLKAILGIIPQGTTIVGNDWQLDKLVATSGNINQETYILAYYAQHEQRLDVGSATLLATLGARYDYHKTFGNHFTPKVSLMYSLGHLNLRATYSAGFRAPGLDELYYHYFSVNRGKPQISFGNLSLKPEKSNYFALNAEYRHDALAVSVTGYMNRISDMVVKQNIDVDNPTRQLLMNEFPEMTQEQADKMVSYARYQNSDKGDVKGFQFNLSANILRGFNLSANFAYTYARTKTGEEWTVLERSIRHAATIAANYHHSWGRYTININLNGRLQSKTYYTGSYEDAPGYGIWNLNTTHSFDVAKWGCLEPSLGIDNVFDRIDRRIDSSTRKYALYSPGRMLAVGLKMKFSYL
;
A
#
# COMPACT_ATOMS: atom_id res chain seq x y z
N MET A 1 -15.04 26.17 -11.57
CA MET A 1 -16.44 25.89 -11.93
C MET A 1 -16.68 25.73 -13.45
N ASN A 2 -15.77 26.15 -14.31
CA ASN A 2 -15.96 26.09 -15.78
C ASN A 2 -15.48 24.77 -16.45
N TYR A 3 -14.67 23.97 -15.81
CA TYR A 3 -14.14 22.72 -16.40
C TYR A 3 -15.12 21.53 -16.32
N CYS A 4 -16.04 21.55 -15.39
CA CYS A 4 -17.05 20.50 -15.24
C CYS A 4 -18.10 20.51 -16.36
N LYS A 5 -18.42 21.69 -16.89
CA LYS A 5 -19.38 21.84 -18.01
C LYS A 5 -18.83 21.34 -19.34
N THR A 6 -17.52 21.46 -19.57
CA THR A 6 -16.87 21.02 -20.81
C THR A 6 -16.74 19.50 -20.87
N PHE A 7 -16.57 18.83 -19.71
CA PHE A 7 -16.47 17.38 -19.64
C PHE A 7 -17.84 16.69 -19.82
N LEU A 8 -18.91 17.30 -19.30
CA LEU A 8 -20.28 16.83 -19.56
C LEU A 8 -20.68 16.98 -21.03
N LEU A 9 -20.21 18.02 -21.72
CA LEU A 9 -20.49 18.23 -23.15
C LEU A 9 -19.77 17.19 -24.03
N LEU A 10 -18.57 16.76 -23.69
CA LEU A 10 -17.84 15.71 -24.40
C LEU A 10 -18.50 14.33 -24.26
N LEU A 11 -19.14 14.05 -23.11
CA LEU A 11 -19.93 12.83 -22.92
C LEU A 11 -21.22 12.83 -23.73
N MET A 12 -21.85 14.00 -23.96
CA MET A 12 -23.08 14.12 -24.76
C MET A 12 -22.84 14.04 -26.27
N VAL A 13 -21.67 14.43 -26.76
CA VAL A 13 -21.34 14.35 -28.19
C VAL A 13 -21.07 12.92 -28.65
N ALA A 14 -20.68 12.02 -27.76
CA ALA A 14 -20.49 10.59 -28.07
C ALA A 14 -21.79 9.82 -28.26
N THR A 15 -22.96 10.38 -27.91
CA THR A 15 -24.28 9.71 -28.01
C THR A 15 -25.04 9.99 -29.31
N GLY A 16 -24.48 10.81 -30.23
CA GLY A 16 -25.15 11.31 -31.41
C GLY A 16 -24.95 10.55 -32.73
N LEU A 17 -24.25 9.42 -32.75
CA LEU A 17 -24.03 8.65 -33.98
C LEU A 17 -24.99 7.47 -34.07
N PRO A 18 -25.85 7.37 -35.12
CA PRO A 18 -26.71 6.20 -35.31
C PRO A 18 -25.89 5.05 -35.86
N MET A 19 -25.36 4.19 -35.00
CA MET A 19 -24.76 2.91 -35.43
C MET A 19 -25.84 1.81 -35.47
N ARG A 20 -26.11 1.29 -36.67
CA ARG A 20 -26.86 0.05 -36.87
C ARG A 20 -26.00 -1.12 -36.35
N ALA A 21 -26.37 -1.68 -35.22
CA ALA A 21 -25.71 -2.82 -34.61
C ALA A 21 -26.43 -4.13 -34.96
N GLN A 22 -25.70 -5.10 -35.48
CA GLN A 22 -26.12 -6.51 -35.49
C GLN A 22 -26.05 -7.06 -34.05
N ILE A 23 -27.22 -7.50 -33.57
CA ILE A 23 -27.41 -7.99 -32.22
C ILE A 23 -26.89 -9.41 -32.12
N HIS A 24 -25.70 -9.63 -31.52
CA HIS A 24 -25.35 -10.93 -31.01
C HIS A 24 -25.98 -11.09 -29.61
N LYS A 25 -26.67 -12.23 -29.41
CA LYS A 25 -27.29 -12.57 -28.13
C LYS A 25 -26.24 -12.55 -27.02
N MET A 26 -26.38 -11.60 -26.10
CA MET A 26 -25.75 -11.71 -24.79
C MET A 26 -26.28 -12.97 -24.12
N GLU A 27 -25.41 -13.91 -23.75
CA GLU A 27 -25.75 -14.94 -22.78
C GLU A 27 -26.38 -14.24 -21.58
N ARG A 28 -27.63 -14.63 -21.25
CA ARG A 28 -28.28 -14.23 -20.00
C ARG A 28 -27.24 -14.46 -18.92
N ARG A 29 -26.93 -13.42 -18.13
CA ARG A 29 -26.44 -13.67 -16.78
C ARG A 29 -27.54 -14.51 -16.15
N ASP A 30 -27.38 -15.82 -16.16
CA ASP A 30 -28.12 -16.69 -15.27
C ASP A 30 -28.04 -16.03 -13.89
N SER A 31 -29.11 -16.13 -13.14
CA SER A 31 -29.22 -15.71 -11.74
C SER A 31 -28.23 -16.52 -10.89
N THR A 32 -26.97 -16.52 -11.29
CA THR A 32 -25.85 -17.16 -10.63
C THR A 32 -25.58 -16.37 -9.38
N ILE A 33 -25.94 -16.94 -8.30
CA ILE A 33 -25.59 -16.62 -6.95
C ILE A 33 -24.12 -16.21 -6.96
N LEU A 34 -23.87 -14.93 -6.65
CA LEU A 34 -22.51 -14.41 -6.50
C LEU A 34 -21.89 -15.08 -5.27
N THR A 35 -21.16 -16.13 -5.47
CA THR A 35 -20.30 -16.74 -4.45
C THR A 35 -18.89 -16.16 -4.60
N TYR A 36 -18.22 -15.88 -3.49
CA TYR A 36 -16.82 -15.48 -3.55
C TYR A 36 -15.98 -16.59 -4.16
N ASN A 37 -15.12 -16.22 -5.10
CA ASN A 37 -14.13 -17.14 -5.64
C ASN A 37 -13.03 -17.38 -4.58
N LEU A 38 -13.20 -18.43 -3.79
CA LEU A 38 -12.26 -18.78 -2.74
C LEU A 38 -10.90 -19.32 -3.28
N ASN A 39 -10.78 -19.51 -4.61
CA ASN A 39 -9.56 -20.03 -5.24
C ASN A 39 -9.15 -19.21 -6.48
N PRO A 40 -8.87 -17.89 -6.33
CA PRO A 40 -8.47 -17.02 -7.44
C PRO A 40 -7.09 -17.40 -8.00
N VAL A 41 -6.78 -16.92 -9.19
CA VAL A 41 -5.44 -17.00 -9.77
C VAL A 41 -4.60 -15.87 -9.18
N VAL A 42 -3.40 -16.19 -8.71
CA VAL A 42 -2.41 -15.28 -8.11
C VAL A 42 -1.06 -15.37 -8.82
N VAL A 43 -0.21 -14.39 -8.62
CA VAL A 43 1.14 -14.32 -9.22
C VAL A 43 2.22 -14.14 -8.15
N THR A 44 1.93 -13.41 -7.08
CA THR A 44 2.94 -12.90 -6.13
C THR A 44 3.64 -14.02 -5.35
N GLY A 45 2.97 -15.11 -5.03
CA GLY A 45 3.56 -16.20 -4.24
C GLY A 45 4.55 -17.08 -5.00
N SER A 46 4.34 -17.26 -6.30
CA SER A 46 5.10 -18.19 -7.17
C SER A 46 5.90 -17.49 -8.26
N GLY A 47 5.63 -16.21 -8.57
CA GLY A 47 6.24 -15.48 -9.69
C GLY A 47 5.60 -15.77 -11.06
N HIS A 48 4.62 -16.66 -11.13
CA HIS A 48 3.83 -16.97 -12.31
C HIS A 48 2.34 -17.17 -11.98
N HIS A 49 1.47 -17.16 -12.99
CA HIS A 49 0.03 -17.34 -12.79
C HIS A 49 -0.31 -18.74 -12.28
N GLN A 50 -0.89 -18.82 -11.10
CA GLN A 50 -1.25 -20.07 -10.44
C GLN A 50 -2.53 -19.91 -9.62
N ARG A 51 -3.34 -20.99 -9.46
CA ARG A 51 -4.47 -20.95 -8.52
C ARG A 51 -3.98 -20.90 -7.09
N LEU A 52 -4.63 -20.12 -6.25
CA LEU A 52 -4.24 -19.89 -4.85
C LEU A 52 -4.01 -21.19 -4.06
N LYS A 53 -4.90 -22.20 -4.23
CA LYS A 53 -4.76 -23.49 -3.56
C LYS A 53 -3.48 -24.27 -3.93
N ASN A 54 -2.90 -23.95 -5.09
CA ASN A 54 -1.71 -24.65 -5.62
C ASN A 54 -0.41 -23.91 -5.31
N THR A 55 -0.44 -22.77 -4.58
CA THR A 55 0.77 -22.04 -4.21
C THR A 55 1.42 -22.61 -2.96
N ALA A 56 2.72 -22.90 -3.02
CA ALA A 56 3.47 -23.37 -1.85
C ALA A 56 3.65 -22.27 -0.79
N THR A 57 3.61 -20.98 -1.20
CA THR A 57 3.67 -19.83 -0.29
C THR A 57 2.28 -19.21 -0.18
N PRO A 58 1.71 -19.08 1.05
CA PRO A 58 0.39 -18.47 1.24
C PRO A 58 0.35 -17.03 0.75
N VAL A 59 -0.70 -16.66 0.01
CA VAL A 59 -0.95 -15.31 -0.48
C VAL A 59 -2.36 -14.90 -0.04
N ARG A 60 -2.49 -13.71 0.53
CA ARG A 60 -3.79 -13.09 0.79
C ARG A 60 -4.24 -12.30 -0.44
N VAL A 61 -5.48 -12.48 -0.84
CA VAL A 61 -6.08 -11.78 -1.99
C VAL A 61 -7.22 -10.92 -1.49
N LEU A 62 -7.21 -9.63 -1.84
CA LEU A 62 -8.30 -8.69 -1.64
C LEU A 62 -8.87 -8.38 -3.02
N SER A 63 -10.06 -8.84 -3.32
CA SER A 63 -10.67 -8.66 -4.64
C SER A 63 -11.37 -7.30 -4.78
N ALA A 64 -11.44 -6.76 -6.00
CA ALA A 64 -12.19 -5.53 -6.27
C ALA A 64 -13.69 -5.69 -5.94
N GLN A 65 -14.22 -6.89 -6.05
CA GLN A 65 -15.61 -7.17 -5.67
C GLN A 65 -15.80 -7.00 -4.17
N GLU A 66 -15.00 -7.67 -3.33
CA GLU A 66 -15.08 -7.57 -1.87
C GLU A 66 -14.86 -6.13 -1.38
N MET A 67 -13.90 -5.39 -1.99
CA MET A 67 -13.66 -3.98 -1.66
C MET A 67 -14.90 -3.12 -1.95
N ARG A 68 -15.54 -3.30 -3.11
CA ARG A 68 -16.77 -2.55 -3.47
C ARG A 68 -17.93 -2.88 -2.54
N GLU A 69 -18.15 -4.16 -2.23
CA GLU A 69 -19.22 -4.59 -1.34
C GLU A 69 -19.07 -4.02 0.07
N GLN A 70 -17.82 -3.83 0.54
CA GLN A 70 -17.52 -3.20 1.82
C GLN A 70 -17.50 -1.66 1.76
N GLY A 71 -17.84 -1.04 0.63
CA GLY A 71 -17.81 0.42 0.46
C GLY A 71 -16.39 1.02 0.53
N ILE A 72 -15.36 0.23 0.20
CA ILE A 72 -13.96 0.66 0.26
C ILE A 72 -13.59 1.37 -1.05
N THR A 73 -13.20 2.64 -0.94
CA THR A 73 -12.80 3.49 -2.07
C THR A 73 -11.31 3.80 -2.09
N THR A 74 -10.59 3.58 -0.97
CA THR A 74 -9.18 3.93 -0.83
C THR A 74 -8.32 2.69 -0.60
N PHE A 75 -7.03 2.76 -0.96
CA PHE A 75 -6.09 1.65 -0.79
C PHE A 75 -5.81 1.35 0.69
N ASP A 76 -5.66 2.38 1.50
CA ASP A 76 -5.48 2.26 2.94
C ASP A 76 -6.72 1.63 3.61
N GLY A 77 -7.93 2.01 3.16
CA GLY A 77 -9.18 1.38 3.58
C GLY A 77 -9.20 -0.12 3.25
N ALA A 78 -8.75 -0.52 2.05
CA ALA A 78 -8.68 -1.94 1.67
C ALA A 78 -7.78 -2.74 2.61
N LEU A 79 -6.58 -2.25 2.89
CA LEU A 79 -5.64 -2.94 3.77
C LEU A 79 -6.14 -2.98 5.22
N THR A 80 -6.62 -1.87 5.76
CA THR A 80 -6.99 -1.80 7.18
C THR A 80 -8.30 -2.49 7.51
N ARG A 81 -9.32 -2.44 6.63
CA ARG A 81 -10.62 -3.10 6.87
C ARG A 81 -10.59 -4.61 6.60
N MET A 82 -9.68 -5.08 5.72
CA MET A 82 -9.66 -6.49 5.31
C MET A 82 -8.49 -7.30 5.87
N MET A 83 -7.44 -6.65 6.42
CA MET A 83 -6.24 -7.32 6.93
C MET A 83 -5.94 -6.91 8.38
N PRO A 84 -6.15 -7.81 9.36
CA PRO A 84 -5.92 -7.47 10.76
C PRO A 84 -4.44 -7.20 11.09
N GLN A 85 -3.50 -7.87 10.40
CA GLN A 85 -2.06 -7.70 10.60
C GLN A 85 -1.51 -6.37 10.04
N VAL A 86 -2.32 -5.60 9.32
CA VAL A 86 -1.96 -4.28 8.82
C VAL A 86 -2.45 -3.20 9.78
N SER A 87 -1.60 -2.26 10.09
CA SER A 87 -1.97 -1.01 10.75
C SER A 87 -1.49 0.19 9.93
N MET A 88 -2.21 1.28 10.02
CA MET A 88 -1.92 2.48 9.25
C MET A 88 -2.27 3.73 10.05
N ALA A 89 -1.42 4.75 9.96
CA ALA A 89 -1.65 6.07 10.47
C ALA A 89 -1.46 7.08 9.34
N PRO A 90 -2.56 7.62 8.76
CA PRO A 90 -2.46 8.64 7.72
C PRO A 90 -1.94 9.96 8.34
N ASN A 91 -1.10 10.67 7.59
CA ASN A 91 -0.67 12.00 7.93
C ASN A 91 -0.25 12.78 6.66
N SER A 92 0.00 14.08 6.81
CA SER A 92 0.45 14.94 5.69
C SER A 92 1.80 14.56 5.10
N MET A 93 2.59 13.78 5.85
CA MET A 93 3.92 13.29 5.44
C MET A 93 3.87 11.85 4.90
N GLY A 94 2.74 11.45 4.27
CA GLY A 94 2.50 10.11 3.76
C GLY A 94 1.93 9.16 4.82
N SER A 95 1.50 7.98 4.39
CA SER A 95 0.87 6.99 5.26
C SER A 95 1.91 6.13 5.97
N GLN A 96 1.78 5.99 7.29
CA GLN A 96 2.62 5.13 8.11
C GLN A 96 2.06 3.70 8.10
N LEU A 97 2.34 2.96 7.04
CA LEU A 97 1.93 1.57 6.88
C LEU A 97 2.83 0.63 7.71
N ARG A 98 2.22 -0.34 8.37
CA ARG A 98 2.91 -1.45 9.05
C ARG A 98 2.27 -2.77 8.67
N LEU A 99 3.09 -3.77 8.43
CA LEU A 99 2.69 -5.16 8.19
C LEU A 99 3.38 -6.04 9.23
N ASN A 100 2.60 -6.78 10.01
CA ASN A 100 3.12 -7.60 11.12
C ASN A 100 4.02 -6.80 12.10
N GLY A 101 3.68 -5.53 12.37
CA GLY A 101 4.44 -4.62 13.23
C GLY A 101 5.66 -3.95 12.58
N LEU A 102 6.12 -4.40 11.42
CA LEU A 102 7.24 -3.80 10.67
C LEU A 102 6.75 -2.66 9.77
N GLY A 103 7.49 -1.56 9.75
CA GLY A 103 7.11 -0.33 9.03
C GLY A 103 7.38 -0.37 7.51
N ASN A 104 7.01 0.71 6.84
CA ASN A 104 7.05 0.87 5.37
C ASN A 104 8.34 0.40 4.70
N LYS A 105 9.49 0.71 5.29
CA LYS A 105 10.81 0.39 4.71
C LYS A 105 11.09 -1.11 4.55
N TYR A 106 10.25 -1.96 5.16
CA TYR A 106 10.33 -3.42 5.09
C TYR A 106 9.26 -4.03 4.19
N ILE A 107 8.40 -3.19 3.59
CA ILE A 107 7.26 -3.61 2.79
C ILE A 107 7.49 -3.16 1.34
N LEU A 108 7.60 -4.12 0.44
CA LEU A 108 7.73 -3.81 -0.98
C LEU A 108 6.33 -3.66 -1.61
N ILE A 109 6.05 -2.48 -2.16
CA ILE A 109 4.79 -2.20 -2.86
C ILE A 109 5.04 -2.23 -4.36
N LEU A 110 4.24 -3.05 -5.06
CA LEU A 110 4.33 -3.26 -6.50
C LEU A 110 3.03 -2.90 -7.20
N ILE A 111 3.12 -2.42 -8.42
CA ILE A 111 1.99 -2.34 -9.36
C ILE A 111 2.32 -3.25 -10.56
N ASN A 112 1.55 -4.32 -10.71
CA ASN A 112 1.77 -5.36 -11.73
C ASN A 112 3.20 -5.96 -11.70
N GLY A 113 3.77 -6.12 -10.50
CA GLY A 113 5.11 -6.68 -10.32
C GLY A 113 6.27 -5.68 -10.38
N LEU A 114 6.03 -4.41 -10.73
CA LEU A 114 7.04 -3.35 -10.80
C LEU A 114 6.96 -2.43 -9.59
N LYS A 115 8.09 -2.07 -9.01
CA LYS A 115 8.19 -1.29 -7.77
C LYS A 115 7.50 0.07 -7.88
N LEU A 116 6.65 0.39 -6.90
CA LEU A 116 6.15 1.74 -6.65
C LEU A 116 7.16 2.46 -5.76
N SER A 117 7.78 3.50 -6.29
CA SER A 117 8.73 4.32 -5.56
C SER A 117 8.11 5.64 -5.11
N GLY A 118 8.86 6.38 -4.30
CA GLY A 118 8.41 7.67 -3.78
C GLY A 118 7.89 7.57 -2.36
N ASP A 119 8.76 7.94 -1.45
CA ASP A 119 8.44 8.07 -0.03
C ASP A 119 8.58 9.52 0.45
N ILE A 120 7.89 9.82 1.54
CA ILE A 120 7.96 11.07 2.27
C ILE A 120 8.41 10.73 3.68
N SER A 121 9.69 10.94 3.99
CA SER A 121 10.26 10.59 5.30
C SER A 121 9.99 9.13 5.70
N ASN A 122 10.29 8.19 4.80
CA ASN A 122 10.03 6.75 4.93
C ASN A 122 8.54 6.35 5.02
N ASN A 123 7.62 7.23 4.60
CA ASN A 123 6.20 6.93 4.50
C ASN A 123 5.79 6.93 3.03
N VAL A 124 5.15 5.86 2.56
CA VAL A 124 4.71 5.74 1.17
C VAL A 124 3.46 6.61 0.93
N ASP A 125 3.43 7.35 -0.19
CA ASP A 125 2.23 8.06 -0.61
C ASP A 125 1.27 7.11 -1.35
N LEU A 126 0.40 6.46 -0.61
CA LEU A 126 -0.55 5.48 -1.13
C LEU A 126 -1.68 6.10 -1.96
N ASN A 127 -1.90 7.42 -1.88
CA ASN A 127 -2.88 8.13 -2.70
C ASN A 127 -2.47 8.21 -4.19
N ARG A 128 -1.29 7.70 -4.56
CA ARG A 128 -0.87 7.53 -5.96
C ARG A 128 -1.48 6.28 -6.63
N ILE A 129 -2.11 5.40 -5.85
CA ILE A 129 -2.69 4.16 -6.35
C ILE A 129 -4.11 4.44 -6.86
N ASN A 130 -4.33 4.24 -8.15
CA ASN A 130 -5.63 4.44 -8.78
C ASN A 130 -6.58 3.26 -8.49
N MET A 131 -7.43 3.40 -7.47
CA MET A 131 -8.35 2.35 -7.03
C MET A 131 -9.40 1.98 -8.10
N ALA A 132 -9.74 2.88 -9.02
CA ALA A 132 -10.67 2.58 -10.12
C ALA A 132 -10.15 1.49 -11.07
N ARG A 133 -8.85 1.24 -11.08
CA ARG A 133 -8.17 0.24 -11.91
C ARG A 133 -7.71 -1.00 -11.16
N VAL A 134 -7.86 -1.05 -9.85
CA VAL A 134 -7.45 -2.22 -9.07
C VAL A 134 -8.42 -3.37 -9.30
N LYS A 135 -7.88 -4.48 -9.80
CA LYS A 135 -8.59 -5.77 -9.95
C LYS A 135 -8.54 -6.59 -8.67
N ARG A 136 -7.37 -6.61 -8.04
CA ARG A 136 -7.11 -7.23 -6.74
C ARG A 136 -5.81 -6.73 -6.15
N ILE A 137 -5.66 -6.90 -4.86
CA ILE A 137 -4.41 -6.69 -4.14
C ILE A 137 -3.96 -8.06 -3.63
N GLU A 138 -2.74 -8.46 -3.97
CA GLU A 138 -2.11 -9.69 -3.49
C GLU A 138 -1.10 -9.33 -2.42
N VAL A 139 -1.23 -9.91 -1.23
CA VAL A 139 -0.31 -9.67 -0.11
C VAL A 139 0.39 -10.99 0.25
N LEU A 140 1.70 -10.93 0.20
CA LEU A 140 2.60 -12.01 0.61
C LEU A 140 3.25 -11.61 1.92
N ASP A 141 2.97 -12.35 2.99
CA ASP A 141 3.56 -12.12 4.30
C ASP A 141 4.96 -12.74 4.41
N GLY A 142 5.86 -12.06 5.15
CA GLY A 142 7.21 -12.51 5.41
C GLY A 142 8.22 -12.23 4.31
N ALA A 143 9.46 -12.69 4.51
CA ALA A 143 10.54 -12.39 3.59
C ALA A 143 10.31 -12.98 2.19
N ALA A 144 10.42 -12.13 1.17
CA ALA A 144 10.22 -12.47 -0.23
C ALA A 144 11.38 -12.01 -1.15
N SER A 145 12.52 -11.70 -0.56
CA SER A 145 13.67 -11.15 -1.29
C SER A 145 14.22 -12.10 -2.36
N SER A 146 14.00 -13.39 -2.25
CA SER A 146 14.43 -14.38 -3.26
C SER A 146 13.79 -14.18 -4.65
N LEU A 147 12.63 -13.53 -4.75
CA LEU A 147 11.98 -13.17 -6.03
C LEU A 147 11.99 -11.67 -6.28
N TYR A 148 11.85 -10.86 -5.23
CA TYR A 148 11.55 -9.43 -5.36
C TYR A 148 12.71 -8.52 -4.93
N GLY A 149 13.80 -9.08 -4.37
CA GLY A 149 15.00 -8.34 -3.98
C GLY A 149 14.86 -7.57 -2.67
N SER A 150 15.59 -6.47 -2.56
CA SER A 150 15.62 -5.59 -1.38
C SER A 150 14.23 -5.09 -0.98
N ASP A 151 14.08 -4.74 0.31
CA ASP A 151 12.90 -4.14 0.94
C ASP A 151 11.73 -5.10 1.22
N ALA A 152 11.79 -6.38 0.77
CA ALA A 152 10.77 -7.39 0.97
C ALA A 152 11.01 -8.25 2.23
N ILE A 153 11.29 -7.62 3.39
CA ILE A 153 11.51 -8.30 4.69
C ILE A 153 10.20 -8.63 5.41
N ALA A 154 9.28 -7.66 5.47
CA ALA A 154 7.96 -7.85 6.11
C ALA A 154 6.97 -8.52 5.16
N GLY A 155 7.12 -8.27 3.87
CA GLY A 155 6.26 -8.81 2.84
C GLY A 155 6.21 -7.97 1.57
N VAL A 156 5.37 -8.43 0.65
CA VAL A 156 5.12 -7.78 -0.64
C VAL A 156 3.63 -7.49 -0.78
N ILE A 157 3.28 -6.29 -1.18
CA ILE A 157 1.92 -5.89 -1.55
C ILE A 157 1.92 -5.59 -3.05
N ASN A 158 1.30 -6.46 -3.84
CA ASN A 158 1.26 -6.33 -5.30
C ASN A 158 -0.15 -5.96 -5.76
N ILE A 159 -0.28 -4.78 -6.33
CA ILE A 159 -1.52 -4.24 -6.87
C ILE A 159 -1.66 -4.71 -8.32
N ILE A 160 -2.62 -5.59 -8.57
CA ILE A 160 -2.92 -6.09 -9.91
C ILE A 160 -4.01 -5.23 -10.51
N THR A 161 -3.69 -4.56 -11.60
CA THR A 161 -4.64 -3.68 -12.31
C THR A 161 -5.45 -4.45 -13.35
N ASP A 162 -6.61 -3.90 -13.70
CA ASP A 162 -7.48 -4.47 -14.70
C ASP A 162 -6.78 -4.65 -16.05
N GLN A 163 -7.19 -5.72 -16.71
CA GLN A 163 -6.81 -6.02 -18.10
C GLN A 163 -8.04 -5.87 -19.00
N PRO A 164 -7.83 -5.90 -20.34
CA PRO A 164 -8.86 -5.70 -21.34
C PRO A 164 -10.16 -6.44 -21.05
N THR A 165 -11.26 -5.71 -21.17
CA THR A 165 -12.59 -6.32 -21.25
C THR A 165 -12.79 -6.89 -22.66
N ARG A 166 -13.66 -7.89 -22.80
CA ARG A 166 -14.04 -8.41 -24.13
C ARG A 166 -14.97 -7.45 -24.91
N SER A 167 -15.46 -6.40 -24.25
CA SER A 167 -16.34 -5.40 -24.84
C SER A 167 -15.55 -4.48 -25.77
N LEU A 168 -16.12 -4.15 -26.93
CA LEU A 168 -15.54 -3.23 -27.89
C LEU A 168 -15.30 -1.85 -27.26
N CYS A 169 -16.25 -1.37 -26.48
CA CYS A 169 -16.15 -0.13 -25.72
C CYS A 169 -16.87 -0.26 -24.39
N SER A 170 -16.28 0.22 -23.32
CA SER A 170 -16.91 0.31 -22.00
C SER A 170 -16.54 1.63 -21.34
N ALA A 171 -17.53 2.34 -20.84
CA ALA A 171 -17.37 3.57 -20.07
C ALA A 171 -17.92 3.39 -18.67
N GLY A 172 -17.27 3.97 -17.67
CA GLY A 172 -17.72 3.92 -16.29
C GLY A 172 -17.53 5.25 -15.60
N SER A 173 -18.42 5.57 -14.67
CA SER A 173 -18.30 6.70 -13.76
C SER A 173 -18.68 6.24 -12.35
N THR A 174 -17.95 6.75 -11.36
CA THR A 174 -18.25 6.52 -9.94
C THR A 174 -18.12 7.84 -9.21
N THR A 175 -19.12 8.20 -8.43
CA THR A 175 -19.08 9.35 -7.51
C THR A 175 -19.48 8.88 -6.14
N THR A 176 -18.67 9.18 -5.12
CA THR A 176 -18.97 8.91 -3.70
C THR A 176 -18.76 10.17 -2.89
N ILE A 177 -19.72 10.50 -2.05
CA ILE A 177 -19.69 11.65 -1.15
C ILE A 177 -19.87 11.13 0.27
N SER A 178 -19.10 11.64 1.21
CA SER A 178 -19.23 11.30 2.63
C SER A 178 -18.98 12.53 3.51
N GLY A 179 -19.10 12.36 4.83
CA GLY A 179 -18.80 13.41 5.81
C GLY A 179 -17.40 14.00 5.66
N HIS A 180 -17.17 15.17 6.27
CA HIS A 180 -15.89 15.89 6.22
C HIS A 180 -15.36 16.16 4.79
N GLY A 181 -16.29 16.54 3.88
CA GLY A 181 -15.94 16.93 2.52
C GLY A 181 -15.31 15.82 1.68
N VAL A 182 -15.43 14.56 2.10
CA VAL A 182 -14.93 13.43 1.31
C VAL A 182 -15.72 13.33 0.00
N LEU A 183 -14.99 13.44 -1.11
CA LEU A 183 -15.51 13.27 -2.47
C LEU A 183 -14.53 12.39 -3.23
N THR A 184 -15.02 11.30 -3.80
CA THR A 184 -14.28 10.47 -4.76
C THR A 184 -15.05 10.45 -6.08
N GLU A 185 -14.41 10.88 -7.14
CA GLU A 185 -14.94 10.83 -8.50
C GLU A 185 -13.97 10.04 -9.38
N ALA A 186 -14.47 9.06 -10.10
CA ALA A 186 -13.67 8.29 -11.04
C ALA A 186 -14.41 8.13 -12.37
N ALA A 187 -13.68 8.29 -13.47
CA ALA A 187 -14.15 8.02 -14.82
C ALA A 187 -13.22 7.03 -15.51
N THR A 188 -13.79 6.08 -16.24
CA THR A 188 -13.04 5.06 -16.98
C THR A 188 -13.57 4.93 -18.40
N LEU A 189 -12.65 4.73 -19.36
CA LEU A 189 -12.97 4.44 -20.76
C LEU A 189 -12.06 3.30 -21.23
N ASP A 190 -12.68 2.20 -21.64
CA ASP A 190 -11.99 1.01 -22.13
C ASP A 190 -12.41 0.74 -23.57
N ILE A 191 -11.45 0.55 -24.45
CA ILE A 191 -11.65 0.20 -25.84
C ILE A 191 -10.83 -1.06 -26.12
N SER A 192 -11.45 -2.07 -26.74
CA SER A 192 -10.76 -3.31 -27.11
C SER A 192 -11.24 -3.79 -28.48
N LYS A 193 -10.31 -3.95 -29.41
CA LYS A 193 -10.59 -4.44 -30.77
C LYS A 193 -9.35 -5.10 -31.38
N ASN A 194 -9.53 -6.27 -31.99
CA ASN A 194 -8.49 -6.96 -32.78
C ASN A 194 -7.14 -7.09 -32.06
N GLY A 195 -7.16 -7.50 -30.79
CA GLY A 195 -5.96 -7.65 -29.97
C GLY A 195 -5.39 -6.34 -29.41
N PHE A 196 -5.90 -5.17 -29.82
CA PHE A 196 -5.56 -3.87 -29.24
C PHE A 196 -6.51 -3.54 -28.10
N GLY A 197 -5.98 -2.99 -27.01
CA GLY A 197 -6.74 -2.49 -25.88
C GLY A 197 -6.20 -1.15 -25.41
N SER A 198 -7.09 -0.22 -25.08
CA SER A 198 -6.80 1.09 -24.49
C SER A 198 -7.66 1.28 -23.24
N TYR A 199 -7.02 1.64 -22.13
CA TYR A 199 -7.66 1.85 -20.84
C TYR A 199 -7.28 3.21 -20.33
N THR A 200 -8.25 4.10 -20.26
CA THR A 200 -8.11 5.44 -19.72
C THR A 200 -8.86 5.52 -18.40
N SER A 201 -8.27 6.13 -17.40
CA SER A 201 -8.99 6.47 -16.17
C SER A 201 -8.52 7.80 -15.61
N PHE A 202 -9.45 8.49 -15.00
CA PHE A 202 -9.21 9.69 -14.20
C PHE A 202 -9.90 9.53 -12.86
N THR A 203 -9.20 9.88 -11.78
CA THR A 203 -9.78 9.88 -10.42
C THR A 203 -9.48 11.22 -9.77
N HIS A 204 -10.49 11.81 -9.17
CA HIS A 204 -10.41 12.98 -8.30
C HIS A 204 -10.85 12.58 -6.90
N ASP A 205 -9.96 12.76 -5.92
CA ASP A 205 -10.23 12.50 -4.51
C ASP A 205 -10.01 13.78 -3.69
N ARG A 206 -10.93 14.06 -2.78
CA ARG A 206 -10.85 15.17 -1.85
C ARG A 206 -11.31 14.73 -0.47
N ALA A 207 -10.70 15.27 0.57
CA ALA A 207 -11.18 15.20 1.95
C ALA A 207 -10.79 16.47 2.68
N ASP A 208 -11.66 16.96 3.57
CA ASP A 208 -11.35 18.11 4.43
C ASP A 208 -10.58 17.66 5.68
N SER A 209 -9.84 18.57 6.27
CA SER A 209 -9.18 18.36 7.55
C SER A 209 -10.21 18.23 8.68
N TYR A 210 -9.90 17.40 9.67
CA TYR A 210 -10.75 17.30 10.86
C TYR A 210 -9.93 17.15 12.16
N ARG A 211 -10.58 17.44 13.29
CA ARG A 211 -10.07 17.28 14.66
C ARG A 211 -11.03 16.42 15.46
N ASN A 212 -10.51 15.67 16.42
CA ASN A 212 -11.33 14.85 17.30
C ASN A 212 -11.66 15.56 18.64
N ASN A 213 -10.92 16.60 18.97
CA ASN A 213 -11.18 17.48 20.11
C ASN A 213 -10.77 18.91 19.77
N ASP A 214 -11.30 19.87 20.52
CA ASP A 214 -11.03 21.30 20.32
C ASP A 214 -9.83 21.80 21.14
N LEU A 215 -9.32 20.96 22.06
CA LEU A 215 -8.26 21.31 23.00
C LEU A 215 -7.04 20.44 22.73
N GLU A 216 -5.90 21.03 22.41
CA GLU A 216 -4.71 20.27 22.06
C GLU A 216 -3.60 20.30 23.09
N TYR A 217 -3.49 21.27 23.96
CA TYR A 217 -2.40 21.28 24.93
C TYR A 217 -2.63 22.17 26.15
N LYS A 218 -1.92 21.85 27.26
CA LYS A 218 -1.68 22.74 28.36
C LYS A 218 -0.38 23.51 28.10
N LYS A 219 -0.38 24.80 28.29
CA LYS A 219 0.82 25.60 28.32
C LYS A 219 1.63 25.22 29.58
N ASP A 220 2.93 25.11 29.51
CA ASP A 220 3.80 24.54 30.56
C ASP A 220 3.70 25.21 31.95
N SER A 221 3.03 26.35 32.05
CA SER A 221 2.83 27.08 33.32
C SER A 221 1.37 27.38 33.65
N ASP A 222 0.42 27.03 32.79
CA ASP A 222 -0.98 27.45 32.97
C ASP A 222 -1.91 26.26 33.12
N THR A 223 -2.88 26.39 34.01
CA THR A 223 -4.01 25.48 34.16
C THR A 223 -4.99 25.56 33.00
N GLU A 224 -4.88 26.57 32.14
CA GLU A 224 -5.74 26.77 30.98
C GLU A 224 -5.27 26.00 29.76
N THR A 225 -6.20 25.26 29.17
CA THR A 225 -6.03 24.60 27.90
C THR A 225 -6.30 25.59 26.78
N GLN A 226 -5.43 25.66 25.77
CA GLN A 226 -5.62 26.47 24.58
C GLN A 226 -6.10 25.65 23.38
N PRO A 227 -7.06 26.16 22.59
CA PRO A 227 -7.50 25.47 21.40
C PRO A 227 -6.34 25.37 20.40
N SER A 228 -6.18 24.20 19.78
CA SER A 228 -5.24 24.01 18.72
C SER A 228 -5.97 24.02 17.36
N ILE A 229 -5.34 24.67 16.39
CA ILE A 229 -5.80 24.65 15.00
C ILE A 229 -5.24 23.46 14.22
N ALA A 230 -4.30 22.70 14.79
CA ALA A 230 -3.69 21.59 14.09
C ALA A 230 -4.68 20.42 13.92
N PRO A 231 -4.94 19.98 12.69
CA PRO A 231 -5.86 18.87 12.45
C PRO A 231 -5.25 17.54 12.87
N LEU A 232 -6.09 16.60 13.34
CA LEU A 232 -5.73 15.20 13.50
C LEU A 232 -5.45 14.57 12.13
N PHE A 233 -6.35 14.83 11.19
CA PHE A 233 -6.23 14.41 9.80
C PHE A 233 -6.11 15.66 8.92
N THR A 234 -5.09 15.67 8.07
CA THR A 234 -4.85 16.76 7.12
C THR A 234 -5.61 16.50 5.83
N GLY A 235 -6.46 17.44 5.47
CA GLY A 235 -7.21 17.41 4.23
C GLY A 235 -6.32 17.38 2.98
N TYR A 236 -6.87 16.90 1.90
CA TYR A 236 -6.14 16.79 0.64
C TYR A 236 -7.06 16.89 -0.58
N ARG A 237 -6.45 17.22 -1.71
CA ARG A 237 -7.03 17.15 -3.07
C ARG A 237 -6.05 16.39 -3.94
N SER A 238 -6.50 15.29 -4.56
CA SER A 238 -5.67 14.42 -5.39
C SER A 238 -6.32 14.18 -6.75
N ASN A 239 -5.50 14.22 -7.80
CA ASN A 239 -5.91 13.86 -9.16
C ASN A 239 -4.97 12.79 -9.69
N ILE A 240 -5.52 11.70 -10.21
CA ILE A 240 -4.76 10.62 -10.83
C ILE A 240 -5.29 10.41 -12.23
N PHE A 241 -4.42 10.48 -13.20
CA PHE A 241 -4.68 10.07 -14.58
C PHE A 241 -3.86 8.79 -14.86
N ALA A 242 -4.51 7.78 -15.42
CA ALA A 242 -3.82 6.57 -15.85
C ALA A 242 -4.27 6.16 -17.25
N GLN A 243 -3.28 5.80 -18.07
CA GLN A 243 -3.47 5.26 -19.43
C GLN A 243 -2.69 3.97 -19.56
N LYS A 244 -3.33 2.93 -20.08
CA LYS A 244 -2.68 1.66 -20.40
C LYS A 244 -3.06 1.24 -21.82
N PHE A 245 -2.07 0.85 -22.59
CA PHE A 245 -2.25 0.21 -23.88
C PHE A 245 -1.80 -1.25 -23.80
N THR A 246 -2.53 -2.12 -24.48
CA THR A 246 -2.13 -3.50 -24.70
C THR A 246 -2.30 -3.84 -26.17
N TYR A 247 -1.39 -4.65 -26.71
CA TYR A 247 -1.49 -5.12 -28.06
C TYR A 247 -1.01 -6.56 -28.16
N SER A 248 -1.88 -7.44 -28.65
CA SER A 248 -1.57 -8.86 -28.83
C SER A 248 -1.79 -9.21 -30.32
N PRO A 249 -0.78 -8.94 -31.19
CA PRO A 249 -0.90 -9.20 -32.62
C PRO A 249 -1.04 -10.69 -32.95
N THR A 250 -0.50 -11.54 -32.09
CA THR A 250 -0.58 -13.00 -32.18
C THR A 250 -0.88 -13.62 -30.81
N GLN A 251 -1.13 -14.94 -30.79
CA GLN A 251 -1.28 -15.66 -29.50
C GLN A 251 0.05 -15.80 -28.74
N HIS A 252 1.17 -15.58 -29.40
CA HIS A 252 2.52 -15.69 -28.85
C HIS A 252 3.05 -14.36 -28.28
N LEU A 253 2.66 -13.21 -28.83
CA LEU A 253 3.23 -11.91 -28.49
C LEU A 253 2.18 -11.03 -27.83
N ALA A 254 2.48 -10.54 -26.63
CA ALA A 254 1.70 -9.52 -25.94
C ALA A 254 2.60 -8.34 -25.55
N LEU A 255 2.20 -7.14 -25.96
CA LEU A 255 2.87 -5.88 -25.66
C LEU A 255 1.99 -5.06 -24.71
N ASN A 256 2.59 -4.34 -23.80
CA ASN A 256 1.89 -3.39 -22.93
C ASN A 256 2.70 -2.09 -22.76
N ALA A 257 2.01 -0.98 -22.60
CA ALA A 257 2.57 0.30 -22.21
C ALA A 257 1.64 0.99 -21.23
N GLY A 258 2.18 1.63 -20.21
CA GLY A 258 1.41 2.32 -19.16
C GLY A 258 1.99 3.68 -18.84
N LEU A 259 1.10 4.62 -18.49
CA LEU A 259 1.43 5.94 -18.00
C LEU A 259 0.49 6.26 -16.84
N ASP A 260 1.06 6.58 -15.67
CA ASP A 260 0.34 7.06 -14.51
C ASP A 260 0.87 8.45 -14.11
N TYR A 261 0.00 9.43 -14.02
CA TYR A 261 0.30 10.76 -13.50
C TYR A 261 -0.54 11.04 -12.27
N SER A 262 0.09 11.44 -11.19
CA SER A 262 -0.59 11.82 -9.95
C SER A 262 -0.17 13.22 -9.50
N TYR A 263 -1.15 14.00 -9.04
CA TYR A 263 -0.94 15.30 -8.44
C TYR A 263 -1.80 15.42 -7.19
N LYS A 264 -1.15 15.68 -6.05
CA LYS A 264 -1.84 15.85 -4.76
C LYS A 264 -1.38 17.12 -4.09
N ILE A 265 -2.32 17.80 -3.44
CA ILE A 265 -2.09 18.92 -2.53
C ILE A 265 -2.63 18.50 -1.16
N THR A 266 -1.89 18.76 -0.11
CA THR A 266 -2.38 18.65 1.28
C THR A 266 -2.22 19.98 1.97
N ASP A 267 -3.28 20.40 2.67
CA ASP A 267 -3.23 21.57 3.52
C ASP A 267 -2.34 21.26 4.74
N ARG A 268 -1.52 22.21 5.14
CA ARG A 268 -0.76 22.13 6.38
C ARG A 268 -0.89 23.44 7.13
N PRO A 269 -2.02 23.68 7.76
CA PRO A 269 -2.27 24.90 8.52
C PRO A 269 -1.27 25.01 9.67
N GLY A 270 -1.00 26.24 10.09
CA GLY A 270 -0.18 26.56 11.24
C GLY A 270 -0.61 25.75 12.46
N THR A 271 0.34 25.42 13.32
CA THR A 271 0.11 24.50 14.43
C THR A 271 -0.58 25.14 15.63
N ARG A 272 -0.77 26.48 15.65
CA ARG A 272 -1.31 27.22 16.80
C ARG A 272 -2.01 28.51 16.38
N ALA A 273 -3.18 28.75 16.95
CA ALA A 273 -3.95 29.97 16.71
C ALA A 273 -3.27 31.27 17.23
N ASP A 274 -2.36 31.12 18.20
CA ASP A 274 -1.64 32.23 18.85
C ASP A 274 -0.27 32.54 18.24
N VAL A 275 0.19 31.74 17.27
CA VAL A 275 1.45 32.00 16.57
C VAL A 275 1.17 32.89 15.36
N THR A 276 1.19 34.19 15.57
CA THR A 276 1.34 35.17 14.49
C THR A 276 2.65 34.87 13.75
N GLY A 277 2.56 34.34 12.53
CA GLY A 277 3.71 33.91 11.73
C GLY A 277 3.90 32.38 11.68
N GLY A 278 2.87 31.60 11.98
CA GLY A 278 2.84 30.18 11.63
C GLY A 278 3.11 29.98 10.14
N THR A 279 3.94 28.99 9.81
CA THR A 279 4.28 28.69 8.42
C THR A 279 3.10 28.03 7.74
N ASP A 280 2.24 28.82 7.15
CA ASP A 280 1.15 28.32 6.33
C ASP A 280 1.68 28.00 4.94
N TYR A 281 1.72 26.73 4.61
CA TYR A 281 2.11 26.24 3.30
C TYR A 281 1.31 24.99 2.93
N GLU A 282 1.03 24.87 1.67
CA GLU A 282 0.54 23.62 1.09
C GLU A 282 1.71 22.69 0.76
N MET A 283 1.51 21.38 0.98
CA MET A 283 2.44 20.38 0.47
C MET A 283 1.95 19.90 -0.90
N ARG A 284 2.81 20.00 -1.91
CA ARG A 284 2.50 19.60 -3.29
C ARG A 284 3.30 18.38 -3.70
N TYR A 285 2.60 17.34 -4.17
CA TYR A 285 3.16 16.05 -4.57
C TYR A 285 2.88 15.81 -6.05
N LYS A 286 3.89 15.36 -6.79
CA LYS A 286 3.77 15.01 -8.20
C LYS A 286 4.44 13.66 -8.46
N GLY A 287 3.69 12.72 -9.02
CA GLY A 287 4.17 11.43 -9.48
C GLY A 287 4.00 11.28 -10.99
N LEU A 288 5.00 10.74 -11.65
CA LEU A 288 4.92 10.34 -13.05
C LEU A 288 5.61 8.98 -13.21
N ARG A 289 4.83 7.97 -13.54
CA ARG A 289 5.31 6.63 -13.79
C ARG A 289 4.93 6.21 -15.20
N TRP A 290 5.86 5.60 -15.90
CA TRP A 290 5.56 4.93 -17.14
C TRP A 290 6.30 3.59 -17.23
N ASN A 291 5.71 2.66 -17.94
CA ASN A 291 6.27 1.35 -18.15
C ASN A 291 5.96 0.83 -19.55
N VAL A 292 6.84 -0.01 -20.04
CA VAL A 292 6.62 -0.82 -21.23
C VAL A 292 6.97 -2.27 -20.91
N GLY A 293 6.23 -3.20 -21.49
CA GLY A 293 6.46 -4.61 -21.24
C GLY A 293 6.12 -5.47 -22.45
N THR A 294 6.79 -6.59 -22.53
CA THR A 294 6.62 -7.58 -23.60
C THR A 294 6.58 -8.96 -22.99
N ILE A 295 5.62 -9.78 -23.41
CA ILE A 295 5.57 -11.21 -23.10
C ILE A 295 5.57 -11.95 -24.42
N TYR A 296 6.58 -12.81 -24.61
CA TYR A 296 6.63 -13.75 -25.73
C TYR A 296 6.44 -15.18 -25.20
N LYS A 297 5.40 -15.85 -25.69
CA LYS A 297 5.09 -17.26 -25.37
C LYS A 297 5.63 -18.13 -26.47
N PHE A 298 6.61 -18.94 -26.16
CA PHE A 298 7.10 -19.98 -27.10
C PHE A 298 6.04 -21.08 -27.28
N ASP A 299 5.42 -21.46 -26.17
CA ASP A 299 4.30 -22.40 -26.06
C ASP A 299 3.46 -22.17 -24.82
N ALA A 300 2.61 -23.13 -24.43
CA ALA A 300 1.74 -23.03 -23.25
C ALA A 300 2.50 -23.02 -21.90
N ARG A 301 3.75 -23.51 -21.86
CA ARG A 301 4.57 -23.68 -20.65
C ARG A 301 5.80 -22.79 -20.62
N ASN A 302 6.21 -22.26 -21.77
CA ASN A 302 7.46 -21.52 -21.93
C ASN A 302 7.20 -20.09 -22.39
N SER A 303 7.72 -19.11 -21.66
CA SER A 303 7.57 -17.69 -22.00
C SER A 303 8.77 -16.87 -21.54
N LEU A 304 9.01 -15.76 -22.25
CA LEU A 304 9.95 -14.71 -21.90
C LEU A 304 9.19 -13.41 -21.66
N GLN A 305 9.48 -12.76 -20.57
CA GLN A 305 8.90 -11.47 -20.20
C GLN A 305 10.02 -10.45 -20.02
N ILE A 306 9.84 -9.27 -20.58
CA ILE A 306 10.73 -8.12 -20.43
C ILE A 306 9.88 -6.94 -20.03
N ASP A 307 10.22 -6.30 -18.91
CA ASP A 307 9.57 -5.08 -18.43
C ASP A 307 10.61 -4.00 -18.17
N TYR A 308 10.24 -2.78 -18.48
CA TYR A 308 11.02 -1.58 -18.19
C TYR A 308 10.10 -0.52 -17.63
N SER A 309 10.51 0.13 -16.53
CA SER A 309 9.74 1.20 -15.90
C SER A 309 10.60 2.36 -15.43
N ILE A 310 10.02 3.55 -15.43
CA ILE A 310 10.57 4.73 -14.76
C ILE A 310 9.47 5.30 -13.86
N ASP A 311 9.77 5.46 -12.58
CA ASP A 311 8.94 6.16 -11.61
C ASP A 311 9.66 7.41 -11.12
N ARG A 312 9.01 8.57 -11.24
CA ARG A 312 9.50 9.86 -10.78
C ARG A 312 8.52 10.42 -9.78
N PHE A 313 9.02 10.72 -8.59
CA PHE A 313 8.24 11.32 -7.53
C PHE A 313 8.94 12.56 -7.00
N ARG A 314 8.17 13.62 -6.74
CA ARG A 314 8.68 14.84 -6.12
C ARG A 314 7.63 15.48 -5.24
N TYR A 315 8.08 16.11 -4.17
CA TYR A 315 7.23 16.95 -3.37
C TYR A 315 7.97 18.18 -2.86
N GLY A 316 7.21 19.17 -2.46
CA GLY A 316 7.71 20.43 -1.92
C GLY A 316 6.61 21.20 -1.22
N LYS A 317 7.00 22.36 -0.71
CA LYS A 317 6.14 23.32 -0.01
C LYS A 317 5.87 24.50 -0.92
N GLU A 318 4.63 24.97 -0.94
CA GLU A 318 4.28 26.27 -1.53
C GLU A 318 3.64 27.14 -0.46
N TYR A 319 4.17 28.34 -0.27
CA TYR A 319 3.75 29.22 0.80
C TYR A 319 2.48 29.97 0.39
N ASP A 320 1.38 29.81 1.15
CA ASP A 320 0.12 30.52 0.95
C ASP A 320 0.12 31.86 1.68
N VAL A 321 1.00 31.99 2.69
CA VAL A 321 1.23 33.23 3.46
C VAL A 321 2.73 33.52 3.45
N ALA A 322 3.12 34.80 3.37
CA ALA A 322 4.52 35.18 3.47
C ALA A 322 5.08 34.73 4.83
N SER A 323 6.10 33.87 4.82
CA SER A 323 6.66 33.26 6.05
C SER A 323 8.13 32.92 5.88
N GLY A 324 8.93 33.12 6.95
CA GLY A 324 10.35 32.74 6.99
C GLY A 324 11.22 33.41 5.89
N GLY A 325 10.84 34.63 5.44
CA GLY A 325 11.51 35.33 4.36
C GLY A 325 11.06 34.92 2.95
N PHE A 326 10.08 34.01 2.82
CA PHE A 326 9.53 33.57 1.54
C PHE A 326 8.22 34.30 1.23
N PRO A 327 8.09 34.97 0.05
CA PRO A 327 6.83 35.55 -0.41
C PRO A 327 5.76 34.49 -0.68
N VAL A 328 4.47 34.92 -0.69
CA VAL A 328 3.34 34.10 -1.15
C VAL A 328 3.59 33.54 -2.54
N GLY A 329 3.24 32.26 -2.77
CA GLY A 329 3.47 31.56 -4.02
C GLY A 329 4.88 31.00 -4.22
N THR A 330 5.80 31.21 -3.26
CA THR A 330 7.15 30.62 -3.33
C THR A 330 7.07 29.10 -3.17
N TYR A 331 7.53 28.38 -4.18
CA TYR A 331 7.65 26.92 -4.14
C TYR A 331 9.07 26.46 -3.80
N ILE A 332 9.21 25.67 -2.76
CA ILE A 332 10.48 25.04 -2.36
C ILE A 332 10.36 23.54 -2.52
N GLN A 333 11.18 22.97 -3.42
CA GLN A 333 11.23 21.52 -3.59
C GLN A 333 11.95 20.87 -2.41
N SER A 334 11.27 19.97 -1.70
CA SER A 334 11.85 19.24 -0.55
C SER A 334 12.58 17.98 -0.99
N LYS A 335 11.99 17.19 -1.89
CA LYS A 335 12.55 15.89 -2.30
C LYS A 335 12.16 15.55 -3.74
N LYS A 336 13.09 14.93 -4.46
CA LYS A 336 12.87 14.35 -5.79
C LYS A 336 13.52 12.98 -5.82
N GLN A 337 12.73 11.98 -6.20
CA GLN A 337 13.14 10.59 -6.33
C GLN A 337 12.91 10.12 -7.76
N ARG A 338 13.78 9.24 -8.23
CA ARG A 338 13.63 8.53 -9.50
C ARG A 338 14.09 7.10 -9.33
N THR A 339 13.24 6.17 -9.68
CA THR A 339 13.57 4.75 -9.81
C THR A 339 13.45 4.35 -11.27
N ILE A 340 14.46 3.69 -11.81
CA ILE A 340 14.44 3.04 -13.12
C ILE A 340 14.61 1.55 -12.87
N GLU A 341 13.75 0.74 -13.45
CA GLU A 341 13.76 -0.71 -13.27
C GLU A 341 13.66 -1.41 -14.61
N ARG A 342 14.47 -2.44 -14.79
CA ARG A 342 14.39 -3.39 -15.89
C ARG A 342 14.30 -4.79 -15.31
N GLN A 343 13.32 -5.56 -15.74
CA GLN A 343 13.15 -6.97 -15.40
C GLN A 343 13.19 -7.82 -16.66
N LEU A 344 13.96 -8.89 -16.61
CA LEU A 344 13.97 -9.97 -17.61
C LEU A 344 13.62 -11.27 -16.89
N LYS A 345 12.58 -11.96 -17.33
CA LYS A 345 12.09 -13.18 -16.68
C LYS A 345 11.71 -14.23 -17.71
N ALA A 346 12.31 -15.41 -17.62
CA ALA A 346 11.92 -16.59 -18.37
C ALA A 346 11.15 -17.55 -17.46
N ILE A 347 10.02 -18.07 -17.93
CA ILE A 347 9.23 -19.13 -17.30
C ILE A 347 9.38 -20.35 -18.21
N LEU A 348 9.88 -21.46 -17.67
CA LEU A 348 10.28 -22.65 -18.39
C LEU A 348 9.65 -23.90 -17.80
N GLY A 349 8.89 -24.62 -18.60
CA GLY A 349 8.27 -25.90 -18.26
C GLY A 349 9.08 -27.12 -18.77
N ILE A 350 10.41 -27.11 -18.61
CA ILE A 350 11.33 -28.12 -19.16
C ILE A 350 11.12 -29.48 -18.48
N ILE A 351 10.98 -29.48 -17.15
CA ILE A 351 10.77 -30.71 -16.38
C ILE A 351 9.27 -31.02 -16.31
N PRO A 352 8.85 -32.28 -16.52
CA PRO A 352 7.46 -32.68 -16.36
C PRO A 352 6.91 -32.29 -14.97
N GLN A 353 5.70 -31.72 -14.93
CA GLN A 353 5.06 -31.20 -13.70
C GLN A 353 5.90 -30.17 -12.93
N GLY A 354 6.96 -29.64 -13.52
CA GLY A 354 7.83 -28.62 -12.96
C GLY A 354 7.72 -27.30 -13.70
N THR A 355 7.98 -26.20 -12.98
CA THR A 355 8.09 -24.84 -13.54
C THR A 355 9.36 -24.20 -13.00
N THR A 356 10.24 -23.78 -13.92
CA THR A 356 11.47 -23.05 -13.58
C THR A 356 11.32 -21.59 -13.99
N ILE A 357 11.65 -20.68 -13.10
CA ILE A 357 11.74 -19.24 -13.38
C ILE A 357 13.22 -18.87 -13.27
N VAL A 358 13.73 -18.17 -14.28
CA VAL A 358 15.06 -17.55 -14.26
C VAL A 358 14.89 -16.09 -14.60
N GLY A 359 15.57 -15.22 -13.90
CA GLY A 359 15.46 -13.81 -14.17
C GLY A 359 16.71 -13.00 -13.87
N ASN A 360 16.72 -11.80 -14.44
CA ASN A 360 17.71 -10.77 -14.22
C ASN A 360 16.98 -9.44 -14.04
N ASP A 361 17.26 -8.76 -12.93
CA ASP A 361 16.72 -7.44 -12.63
C ASP A 361 17.85 -6.42 -12.53
N TRP A 362 17.58 -5.22 -12.99
CA TRP A 362 18.43 -4.06 -12.77
C TRP A 362 17.57 -2.90 -12.30
N GLN A 363 17.98 -2.27 -11.19
CA GLN A 363 17.30 -1.13 -10.60
C GLN A 363 18.30 -0.02 -10.34
N LEU A 364 17.93 1.22 -10.66
CA LEU A 364 18.68 2.44 -10.34
C LEU A 364 17.79 3.39 -9.56
N ASP A 365 18.22 3.77 -8.37
CA ASP A 365 17.55 4.74 -7.50
C ASP A 365 18.38 6.02 -7.40
N LYS A 366 17.72 7.18 -7.60
CA LYS A 366 18.31 8.50 -7.40
C LYS A 366 17.47 9.32 -6.44
N LEU A 367 18.15 9.94 -5.48
CA LEU A 367 17.56 10.83 -4.49
C LEU A 367 18.22 12.21 -4.56
N VAL A 368 17.40 13.26 -4.70
CA VAL A 368 17.79 14.66 -4.48
C VAL A 368 16.87 15.21 -3.39
N ALA A 369 17.45 15.66 -2.28
CA ALA A 369 16.70 16.23 -1.16
C ALA A 369 17.38 17.53 -0.69
N THR A 370 16.59 18.60 -0.58
CA THR A 370 17.07 19.91 -0.13
C THR A 370 17.41 19.90 1.35
N SER A 371 16.52 19.30 2.18
CA SER A 371 16.82 19.02 3.56
C SER A 371 17.83 17.87 3.62
N GLY A 372 19.06 18.14 4.06
CA GLY A 372 20.16 17.19 4.14
C GLY A 372 21.12 17.22 2.96
N ASN A 373 20.96 18.16 2.02
CA ASN A 373 21.87 18.38 0.89
C ASN A 373 22.24 17.09 0.13
N ILE A 374 21.24 16.23 -0.13
CA ILE A 374 21.45 14.92 -0.75
C ILE A 374 21.30 15.04 -2.27
N ASN A 375 22.29 14.55 -3.02
CA ASN A 375 22.22 14.29 -4.46
C ASN A 375 23.00 13.01 -4.75
N GLN A 376 22.34 11.87 -4.53
CA GLN A 376 22.99 10.56 -4.57
C GLN A 376 22.21 9.58 -5.43
N GLU A 377 22.94 8.60 -5.96
CA GLU A 377 22.34 7.49 -6.70
C GLU A 377 23.02 6.15 -6.40
N THR A 378 22.23 5.11 -6.44
CA THR A 378 22.68 3.73 -6.27
C THR A 378 22.02 2.80 -7.27
N TYR A 379 22.61 1.63 -7.50
CA TYR A 379 21.99 0.59 -8.33
C TYR A 379 22.14 -0.79 -7.70
N ILE A 380 21.22 -1.66 -8.10
CA ILE A 380 21.21 -3.09 -7.80
C ILE A 380 21.16 -3.85 -9.12
N LEU A 381 22.02 -4.85 -9.28
CA LEU A 381 21.96 -5.84 -10.35
C LEU A 381 21.69 -7.20 -9.71
N ALA A 382 20.70 -7.93 -10.21
CA ALA A 382 20.30 -9.18 -9.60
C ALA A 382 20.10 -10.29 -10.61
N TYR A 383 20.42 -11.51 -10.19
CA TYR A 383 20.11 -12.76 -10.89
C TYR A 383 19.36 -13.68 -9.94
N TYR A 384 18.28 -14.28 -10.40
CA TYR A 384 17.53 -15.22 -9.58
C TYR A 384 17.04 -16.42 -10.37
N ALA A 385 16.89 -17.52 -9.67
CA ALA A 385 16.27 -18.73 -10.17
C ALA A 385 15.33 -19.33 -9.12
N GLN A 386 14.19 -19.84 -9.55
CA GLN A 386 13.27 -20.59 -8.72
C GLN A 386 12.77 -21.79 -9.52
N HIS A 387 12.79 -22.97 -8.90
CA HIS A 387 12.19 -24.18 -9.45
C HIS A 387 11.07 -24.66 -8.55
N GLU A 388 9.92 -24.94 -9.12
CA GLU A 388 8.77 -25.55 -8.46
C GLU A 388 8.52 -26.90 -9.10
N GLN A 389 8.55 -27.97 -8.28
CA GLN A 389 8.32 -29.34 -8.70
C GLN A 389 7.10 -29.92 -7.98
N ARG A 390 6.17 -30.42 -8.76
CA ARG A 390 5.04 -31.21 -8.25
C ARG A 390 5.40 -32.69 -8.33
N LEU A 391 5.13 -33.40 -7.25
CA LEU A 391 5.32 -34.85 -7.11
C LEU A 391 4.01 -35.45 -6.59
N ASP A 392 3.41 -36.37 -7.33
CA ASP A 392 2.23 -37.10 -6.87
C ASP A 392 2.67 -38.31 -6.02
N VAL A 393 2.20 -38.40 -4.78
CA VAL A 393 2.56 -39.40 -3.80
C VAL A 393 1.28 -40.10 -3.34
N GLY A 394 0.90 -41.17 -4.01
CA GLY A 394 -0.38 -41.86 -3.78
C GLY A 394 -1.56 -40.94 -4.05
N SER A 395 -2.42 -40.74 -3.05
CA SER A 395 -3.57 -39.81 -3.12
C SER A 395 -3.21 -38.36 -2.78
N ALA A 396 -1.97 -38.09 -2.37
CA ALA A 396 -1.49 -36.79 -2.01
C ALA A 396 -0.58 -36.20 -3.09
N THR A 397 -0.39 -34.89 -3.05
CA THR A 397 0.57 -34.16 -3.88
C THR A 397 1.56 -33.42 -2.99
N LEU A 398 2.85 -33.57 -3.27
CA LEU A 398 3.92 -32.76 -2.69
C LEU A 398 4.36 -31.73 -3.73
N LEU A 399 4.30 -30.44 -3.38
CA LEU A 399 4.85 -29.35 -4.16
C LEU A 399 6.07 -28.79 -3.43
N ALA A 400 7.24 -28.87 -4.07
CA ALA A 400 8.49 -28.34 -3.55
C ALA A 400 8.93 -27.13 -4.37
N THR A 401 9.25 -26.02 -3.71
CA THR A 401 9.78 -24.81 -4.34
C THR A 401 11.17 -24.53 -3.77
N LEU A 402 12.16 -24.43 -4.63
CA LEU A 402 13.53 -24.02 -4.29
C LEU A 402 13.82 -22.73 -5.08
N GLY A 403 14.25 -21.70 -4.39
CA GLY A 403 14.59 -20.42 -5.01
C GLY A 403 15.87 -19.84 -4.41
N ALA A 404 16.57 -19.07 -5.22
CA ALA A 404 17.73 -18.30 -4.79
C ALA A 404 17.86 -17.04 -5.63
N ARG A 405 18.32 -15.97 -5.00
CA ARG A 405 18.63 -14.71 -5.65
C ARG A 405 19.99 -14.21 -5.18
N TYR A 406 20.75 -13.69 -6.11
CA TYR A 406 22.02 -13.04 -5.90
C TYR A 406 21.88 -11.59 -6.36
N ASP A 407 22.09 -10.65 -5.44
CA ASP A 407 22.03 -9.21 -5.67
C ASP A 407 23.45 -8.61 -5.50
N TYR A 408 23.86 -7.80 -6.46
CA TYR A 408 25.01 -6.92 -6.35
C TYR A 408 24.52 -5.48 -6.17
N HIS A 409 24.76 -4.91 -4.98
CA HIS A 409 24.44 -3.51 -4.67
C HIS A 409 25.71 -2.65 -4.78
N LYS A 410 25.63 -1.49 -5.48
CA LYS A 410 26.77 -0.57 -5.70
C LYS A 410 27.58 -0.27 -4.44
N THR A 411 26.90 -0.04 -3.31
CA THR A 411 27.53 0.37 -2.05
C THR A 411 27.86 -0.81 -1.14
N PHE A 412 27.01 -1.85 -1.12
CA PHE A 412 27.07 -2.92 -0.11
C PHE A 412 27.56 -4.26 -0.65
N GLY A 413 27.87 -4.33 -1.96
CA GLY A 413 28.38 -5.56 -2.58
C GLY A 413 27.31 -6.66 -2.70
N ASN A 414 27.71 -7.88 -2.39
CA ASN A 414 27.01 -9.09 -2.73
C ASN A 414 26.06 -9.57 -1.63
N HIS A 415 24.83 -9.96 -2.00
CA HIS A 415 23.82 -10.53 -1.11
C HIS A 415 23.19 -11.76 -1.75
N PHE A 416 23.06 -12.82 -0.94
CA PHE A 416 22.43 -14.07 -1.38
C PHE A 416 21.22 -14.39 -0.51
N THR A 417 20.06 -14.60 -1.13
CA THR A 417 18.78 -14.84 -0.46
C THR A 417 18.12 -16.12 -0.94
N PRO A 418 18.29 -17.24 -0.22
CA PRO A 418 17.65 -18.51 -0.53
C PRO A 418 16.19 -18.56 -0.04
N LYS A 419 15.39 -19.43 -0.67
CA LYS A 419 14.03 -19.77 -0.29
C LYS A 419 13.79 -21.26 -0.48
N VAL A 420 13.11 -21.86 0.47
CA VAL A 420 12.57 -23.22 0.38
C VAL A 420 11.12 -23.21 0.84
N SER A 421 10.22 -23.75 0.04
CA SER A 421 8.81 -23.93 0.43
C SER A 421 8.36 -25.32 0.05
N LEU A 422 7.67 -25.98 0.96
CA LEU A 422 7.07 -27.29 0.76
C LEU A 422 5.57 -27.21 1.02
N MET A 423 4.77 -27.83 0.18
CA MET A 423 3.33 -27.97 0.39
C MET A 423 2.93 -29.42 0.18
N TYR A 424 2.35 -30.02 1.21
CA TYR A 424 1.71 -31.33 1.15
C TYR A 424 0.20 -31.14 1.06
N SER A 425 -0.40 -31.65 -0.02
CA SER A 425 -1.82 -31.54 -0.31
C SER A 425 -2.49 -32.91 -0.28
N LEU A 426 -3.52 -33.06 0.55
CA LEU A 426 -4.35 -34.27 0.64
C LEU A 426 -5.83 -33.86 0.58
N GLY A 427 -6.48 -34.14 -0.54
CA GLY A 427 -7.86 -33.73 -0.77
C GLY A 427 -8.05 -32.21 -0.66
N HIS A 428 -8.71 -31.77 0.40
CA HIS A 428 -8.99 -30.35 0.69
C HIS A 428 -8.01 -29.72 1.68
N LEU A 429 -7.09 -30.50 2.25
CA LEU A 429 -6.10 -30.06 3.25
C LEU A 429 -4.76 -29.76 2.57
N ASN A 430 -4.21 -28.59 2.82
CA ASN A 430 -2.86 -28.20 2.45
C ASN A 430 -2.06 -27.88 3.71
N LEU A 431 -0.92 -28.51 3.88
CA LEU A 431 0.08 -28.18 4.90
C LEU A 431 1.29 -27.56 4.22
N ARG A 432 1.73 -26.40 4.67
CA ARG A 432 2.86 -25.68 4.07
C ARG A 432 3.92 -25.37 5.10
N ALA A 433 5.17 -25.48 4.70
CA ALA A 433 6.33 -25.01 5.45
C ALA A 433 7.19 -24.13 4.54
N THR A 434 7.59 -22.96 5.01
CA THR A 434 8.40 -22.01 4.25
C THR A 434 9.56 -21.51 5.10
N TYR A 435 10.75 -21.51 4.51
CA TYR A 435 11.90 -20.74 4.93
C TYR A 435 12.26 -19.75 3.83
N SER A 436 12.52 -18.49 4.17
CA SER A 436 12.99 -17.49 3.22
C SER A 436 13.93 -16.51 3.91
N ALA A 437 15.10 -16.31 3.32
CA ALA A 437 15.97 -15.20 3.69
C ALA A 437 15.53 -13.90 3.01
N GLY A 438 15.77 -12.78 3.67
CA GLY A 438 15.54 -11.45 3.14
C GLY A 438 16.68 -10.51 3.47
N PHE A 439 16.81 -9.45 2.70
CA PHE A 439 17.71 -8.35 3.03
C PHE A 439 17.11 -7.02 2.65
N ARG A 440 17.64 -5.95 3.26
CA ARG A 440 17.33 -4.57 2.90
C ARG A 440 18.63 -3.76 2.92
N ALA A 441 18.94 -3.11 1.81
CA ALA A 441 19.99 -2.11 1.76
C ALA A 441 19.53 -0.82 2.46
N PRO A 442 20.37 -0.16 3.29
CA PRO A 442 20.07 1.17 3.81
C PRO A 442 19.74 2.16 2.69
N GLY A 443 18.68 2.96 2.89
CA GLY A 443 18.26 3.97 1.93
C GLY A 443 19.25 5.13 1.80
N LEU A 444 19.19 5.85 0.68
CA LEU A 444 20.10 6.99 0.43
C LEU A 444 19.92 8.10 1.47
N ASP A 445 18.74 8.28 2.02
CA ASP A 445 18.49 9.19 3.13
C ASP A 445 19.06 8.67 4.47
N GLU A 446 19.00 7.36 4.74
CA GLU A 446 19.63 6.78 5.94
C GLU A 446 21.16 6.89 5.90
N LEU A 447 21.77 6.91 4.71
CA LEU A 447 23.22 7.02 4.52
C LEU A 447 23.72 8.46 4.54
N TYR A 448 23.03 9.37 3.86
CA TYR A 448 23.53 10.70 3.53
C TYR A 448 22.77 11.84 4.19
N TYR A 449 21.84 11.58 5.09
CA TYR A 449 21.06 12.62 5.74
C TYR A 449 21.97 13.55 6.55
N HIS A 450 21.84 14.86 6.30
CA HIS A 450 22.57 15.90 7.01
C HIS A 450 21.62 17.07 7.22
N TYR A 451 21.02 17.13 8.40
CA TYR A 451 19.88 18.02 8.65
C TYR A 451 20.06 18.82 9.92
N PHE A 452 19.85 20.12 9.78
CA PHE A 452 19.73 21.07 10.88
C PHE A 452 18.43 21.85 10.72
N SER A 453 17.75 22.08 11.83
CA SER A 453 16.64 23.04 11.91
C SER A 453 16.48 23.50 13.36
N VAL A 454 15.78 24.61 13.54
CA VAL A 454 15.45 25.14 14.85
C VAL A 454 13.93 25.08 15.03
N ASN A 455 13.47 24.38 16.06
CA ASN A 455 12.07 24.29 16.42
C ASN A 455 11.86 24.88 17.83
N ARG A 456 11.10 25.97 17.93
CA ARG A 456 10.87 26.67 19.20
C ARG A 456 12.18 27.02 19.96
N GLY A 457 13.17 27.51 19.22
CA GLY A 457 14.49 27.85 19.78
C GLY A 457 15.37 26.66 20.16
N LYS A 458 14.92 25.43 19.98
CA LYS A 458 15.72 24.21 20.21
C LYS A 458 16.23 23.67 18.87
N PRO A 459 17.53 23.45 18.71
CA PRO A 459 18.08 22.84 17.50
C PRO A 459 17.67 21.38 17.39
N GLN A 460 17.39 20.96 16.15
CA GLN A 460 17.13 19.57 15.79
C GLN A 460 18.13 19.17 14.74
N ILE A 461 19.04 18.28 15.10
CA ILE A 461 20.08 17.76 14.23
C ILE A 461 19.85 16.28 13.97
N SER A 462 20.05 15.88 12.72
CA SER A 462 19.96 14.48 12.33
C SER A 462 21.01 14.14 11.27
N PHE A 463 21.75 13.06 11.51
CA PHE A 463 22.75 12.54 10.59
C PHE A 463 22.38 11.17 10.01
N GLY A 464 22.71 10.98 8.75
CA GLY A 464 22.89 9.68 8.14
C GLY A 464 24.15 8.98 8.68
N ASN A 465 24.40 7.78 8.16
CA ASN A 465 25.58 7.04 8.55
C ASN A 465 26.07 6.15 7.41
N LEU A 466 27.24 6.48 6.85
CA LEU A 466 27.86 5.72 5.77
C LEU A 466 28.39 4.34 6.19
N SER A 467 28.50 4.11 7.52
CA SER A 467 28.96 2.82 8.07
C SER A 467 27.81 1.83 8.32
N LEU A 468 26.59 2.15 7.90
CA LEU A 468 25.45 1.24 8.04
C LEU A 468 25.69 -0.05 7.25
N LYS A 469 25.28 -1.16 7.85
CA LYS A 469 25.23 -2.49 7.23
C LYS A 469 23.83 -2.79 6.73
N PRO A 470 23.68 -3.58 5.65
CA PRO A 470 22.40 -4.09 5.21
C PRO A 470 21.73 -4.94 6.28
N GLU A 471 20.42 -4.73 6.44
CA GLU A 471 19.58 -5.52 7.32
C GLU A 471 19.33 -6.90 6.69
N LYS A 472 19.37 -7.96 7.49
CA LYS A 472 19.13 -9.34 7.03
C LYS A 472 18.00 -9.94 7.83
N SER A 473 17.20 -10.78 7.19
CA SER A 473 16.13 -11.49 7.88
C SER A 473 16.09 -12.99 7.56
N ASN A 474 15.64 -13.76 8.53
CA ASN A 474 15.32 -15.17 8.37
C ASN A 474 13.87 -15.39 8.79
N TYR A 475 13.04 -15.71 7.81
CA TYR A 475 11.61 -15.93 7.98
C TYR A 475 11.28 -17.42 7.93
N PHE A 476 10.51 -17.88 8.90
CA PHE A 476 9.97 -19.23 8.98
C PHE A 476 8.46 -19.16 9.14
N ALA A 477 7.72 -19.97 8.40
CA ALA A 477 6.27 -20.08 8.53
C ALA A 477 5.79 -21.52 8.35
N LEU A 478 4.79 -21.88 9.14
CA LEU A 478 3.99 -23.09 9.00
C LEU A 478 2.54 -22.69 8.77
N ASN A 479 1.89 -23.28 7.77
CA ASN A 479 0.51 -22.99 7.44
C ASN A 479 -0.27 -24.30 7.27
N ALA A 480 -1.45 -24.36 7.87
CA ALA A 480 -2.46 -25.37 7.60
C ALA A 480 -3.69 -24.69 6.98
N GLU A 481 -4.13 -25.20 5.84
CA GLU A 481 -5.29 -24.67 5.13
C GLU A 481 -6.23 -25.82 4.75
N TYR A 482 -7.49 -25.70 5.16
CA TYR A 482 -8.59 -26.50 4.61
C TYR A 482 -9.37 -25.63 3.63
N ARG A 483 -9.58 -26.14 2.40
CA ARG A 483 -10.26 -25.39 1.34
C ARG A 483 -11.21 -26.30 0.55
N HIS A 484 -12.50 -25.99 0.67
CA HIS A 484 -13.58 -26.58 -0.10
C HIS A 484 -14.33 -25.45 -0.85
N ASP A 485 -15.28 -25.78 -1.70
CA ASP A 485 -15.98 -24.78 -2.53
C ASP A 485 -16.71 -23.71 -1.70
N ALA A 486 -17.28 -24.09 -0.57
CA ALA A 486 -18.04 -23.20 0.30
C ALA A 486 -17.23 -22.67 1.50
N LEU A 487 -16.04 -23.22 1.79
CA LEU A 487 -15.31 -22.92 3.02
C LEU A 487 -13.80 -22.91 2.77
N ALA A 488 -13.14 -21.85 3.22
CA ALA A 488 -11.68 -21.79 3.32
C ALA A 488 -11.30 -21.35 4.73
N VAL A 489 -10.52 -22.18 5.42
CA VAL A 489 -9.98 -21.89 6.75
C VAL A 489 -8.48 -22.08 6.70
N SER A 490 -7.73 -21.13 7.24
CA SER A 490 -6.28 -21.27 7.36
C SER A 490 -5.75 -20.74 8.68
N VAL A 491 -4.71 -21.40 9.18
CA VAL A 491 -3.89 -20.96 10.31
C VAL A 491 -2.43 -20.89 9.86
N THR A 492 -1.77 -19.77 10.13
CA THR A 492 -0.36 -19.57 9.82
C THR A 492 0.37 -19.14 11.09
N GLY A 493 1.33 -19.92 11.54
CA GLY A 493 2.31 -19.51 12.55
C GLY A 493 3.58 -19.03 11.86
N TYR A 494 4.18 -17.93 12.33
CA TYR A 494 5.39 -17.39 11.70
C TYR A 494 6.37 -16.80 12.71
N MET A 495 7.64 -16.72 12.29
CA MET A 495 8.72 -16.02 12.98
C MET A 495 9.65 -15.38 11.95
N ASN A 496 9.99 -14.11 12.17
CA ASN A 496 10.95 -13.36 11.38
C ASN A 496 12.02 -12.75 12.28
N ARG A 497 13.26 -13.20 12.14
CA ARG A 497 14.42 -12.70 12.87
C ARG A 497 15.23 -11.78 11.98
N ILE A 498 15.43 -10.55 12.43
CA ILE A 498 16.11 -9.50 11.68
C ILE A 498 17.39 -9.15 12.43
N SER A 499 18.51 -9.09 11.74
CA SER A 499 19.80 -8.61 12.24
C SER A 499 20.18 -7.29 11.58
N ASP A 500 20.98 -6.53 12.28
CA ASP A 500 21.48 -5.23 11.80
C ASP A 500 20.38 -4.21 11.46
N MET A 501 19.23 -4.23 12.20
CA MET A 501 18.12 -3.29 11.94
C MET A 501 18.61 -1.84 11.99
N VAL A 502 18.29 -1.06 10.96
CA VAL A 502 18.59 0.38 10.93
C VAL A 502 17.55 1.12 11.74
N VAL A 503 17.99 1.79 12.78
CA VAL A 503 17.16 2.61 13.68
C VAL A 503 17.72 4.04 13.73
N LYS A 504 16.84 5.01 13.98
CA LYS A 504 17.23 6.38 14.27
C LYS A 504 17.33 6.53 15.79
N GLN A 505 18.55 6.73 16.28
CA GLN A 505 18.85 6.80 17.71
C GLN A 505 19.22 8.22 18.10
N ASN A 506 18.72 8.67 19.27
CA ASN A 506 19.17 9.91 19.88
C ASN A 506 20.46 9.65 20.65
N ILE A 507 21.45 10.51 20.45
CA ILE A 507 22.76 10.49 21.11
C ILE A 507 22.85 11.75 21.94
N ASP A 508 23.13 11.60 23.25
CA ASP A 508 23.29 12.73 24.17
C ASP A 508 24.49 13.57 23.79
N VAL A 509 24.38 14.87 24.01
CA VAL A 509 25.40 15.87 23.63
C VAL A 509 26.17 16.30 24.86
N ASP A 510 27.48 16.02 24.90
CA ASP A 510 28.44 16.59 25.82
C ASP A 510 29.05 17.90 25.25
N ASN A 511 29.85 18.58 26.05
CA ASN A 511 30.46 19.86 25.62
C ASN A 511 31.38 19.73 24.40
N PRO A 512 32.28 18.71 24.29
CA PRO A 512 33.06 18.49 23.07
C PRO A 512 32.20 18.26 21.83
N THR A 513 31.19 17.42 21.92
CA THR A 513 30.27 17.15 20.82
C THR A 513 29.50 18.41 20.40
N ARG A 514 29.09 19.26 21.37
CA ARG A 514 28.43 20.54 21.10
C ARG A 514 29.28 21.46 20.24
N GLN A 515 30.59 21.59 20.55
CA GLN A 515 31.52 22.36 19.75
C GLN A 515 31.70 21.81 18.33
N LEU A 516 31.79 20.49 18.18
CA LEU A 516 31.86 19.85 16.88
C LEU A 516 30.60 20.13 16.04
N LEU A 517 29.43 20.05 16.66
CA LEU A 517 28.15 20.31 15.96
C LEU A 517 28.02 21.81 15.58
N MET A 518 28.51 22.73 16.40
CA MET A 518 28.57 24.17 16.02
C MET A 518 29.50 24.43 14.83
N ASN A 519 30.65 23.74 14.76
CA ASN A 519 31.52 23.83 13.61
C ASN A 519 30.92 23.25 12.34
N GLU A 520 30.14 22.16 12.47
CA GLU A 520 29.42 21.48 11.37
C GLU A 520 28.23 22.30 10.85
N PHE A 521 27.57 23.05 11.75
CA PHE A 521 26.43 23.91 11.44
C PHE A 521 26.71 25.36 11.89
N PRO A 522 27.43 26.14 11.10
CA PRO A 522 27.82 27.51 11.46
C PRO A 522 26.63 28.48 11.68
N GLU A 523 25.47 28.12 11.14
CA GLU A 523 24.20 28.85 11.35
C GLU A 523 23.58 28.63 12.72
N MET A 524 24.09 27.69 13.54
CA MET A 524 23.64 27.44 14.91
C MET A 524 24.23 28.44 15.87
N THR A 525 23.41 29.18 16.61
CA THR A 525 23.89 30.11 17.64
C THR A 525 24.34 29.38 18.90
N GLN A 526 25.19 30.03 19.72
CA GLN A 526 25.63 29.50 21.01
C GLN A 526 24.43 29.20 21.93
N GLU A 527 23.45 30.10 21.98
CA GLU A 527 22.23 29.91 22.77
C GLU A 527 21.42 28.66 22.35
N GLN A 528 21.38 28.39 21.04
CA GLN A 528 20.75 27.20 20.53
C GLN A 528 21.54 25.93 20.89
N ALA A 529 22.86 25.99 20.77
CA ALA A 529 23.75 24.90 21.12
C ALA A 529 23.63 24.54 22.63
N ASP A 530 23.53 25.54 23.50
CA ASP A 530 23.36 25.33 24.95
C ASP A 530 22.05 24.65 25.34
N LYS A 531 21.00 24.85 24.53
CA LYS A 531 19.69 24.18 24.68
C LYS A 531 19.65 22.76 24.10
N MET A 532 20.73 22.30 23.46
CA MET A 532 20.76 20.98 22.83
C MET A 532 21.07 19.89 23.85
N VAL A 533 20.18 18.92 23.96
CA VAL A 533 20.31 17.74 24.83
C VAL A 533 20.82 16.54 24.04
N SER A 534 20.33 16.37 22.81
CA SER A 534 20.70 15.22 21.97
C SER A 534 20.60 15.57 20.48
N TYR A 535 21.26 14.78 19.64
CA TYR A 535 21.10 14.75 18.20
C TYR A 535 20.73 13.34 17.75
N ALA A 536 20.10 13.22 16.59
CA ALA A 536 19.71 11.93 16.04
C ALA A 536 20.69 11.42 14.99
N ARG A 537 21.00 10.13 15.00
CA ARG A 537 21.83 9.46 13.99
C ARG A 537 21.27 8.09 13.64
N TYR A 538 21.38 7.72 12.36
CA TYR A 538 21.05 6.35 11.94
C TYR A 538 22.16 5.38 12.36
N GLN A 539 21.75 4.27 12.96
CA GLN A 539 22.65 3.21 13.42
C GLN A 539 22.01 1.83 13.20
N ASN A 540 22.85 0.79 13.13
CA ASN A 540 22.33 -0.57 13.19
C ASN A 540 22.06 -0.94 14.65
N SER A 541 20.85 -1.43 14.92
CA SER A 541 20.53 -2.11 16.19
C SER A 541 20.90 -3.58 16.10
N ASP A 542 21.06 -4.25 17.25
CA ASP A 542 21.56 -5.62 17.25
C ASP A 542 20.59 -6.61 16.58
N LYS A 543 19.33 -6.62 16.96
CA LYS A 543 18.34 -7.62 16.51
C LYS A 543 16.91 -7.07 16.48
N GLY A 544 16.09 -7.61 15.57
CA GLY A 544 14.64 -7.53 15.60
C GLY A 544 14.04 -8.93 15.63
N ASP A 545 12.94 -9.10 16.37
CA ASP A 545 12.23 -10.37 16.49
C ASP A 545 10.74 -10.13 16.33
N VAL A 546 10.15 -10.72 15.30
CA VAL A 546 8.71 -10.63 15.02
C VAL A 546 8.18 -12.04 14.92
N LYS A 547 7.19 -12.38 15.74
CA LYS A 547 6.52 -13.67 15.72
C LYS A 547 5.03 -13.52 15.94
N GLY A 548 4.29 -14.45 15.41
CA GLY A 548 2.85 -14.41 15.57
C GLY A 548 2.12 -15.55 14.90
N PHE A 549 0.81 -15.44 14.93
CA PHE A 549 -0.04 -16.33 14.16
C PHE A 549 -1.23 -15.55 13.55
N GLN A 550 -1.74 -16.08 12.45
CA GLN A 550 -2.89 -15.55 11.74
C GLN A 550 -3.91 -16.67 11.55
N PHE A 551 -5.17 -16.34 11.78
CA PHE A 551 -6.31 -17.18 11.45
C PHE A 551 -7.15 -16.49 10.39
N ASN A 552 -7.55 -17.20 9.33
CA ASN A 552 -8.41 -16.67 8.29
C ASN A 552 -9.53 -17.65 8.00
N LEU A 553 -10.75 -17.15 7.98
CA LEU A 553 -11.98 -17.87 7.61
C LEU A 553 -12.66 -17.11 6.48
N SER A 554 -13.06 -17.82 5.44
CA SER A 554 -13.98 -17.34 4.40
C SER A 554 -14.97 -18.42 4.10
N ALA A 555 -16.26 -18.12 4.19
CA ALA A 555 -17.33 -19.10 4.03
C ALA A 555 -18.49 -18.54 3.21
N ASN A 556 -18.97 -19.33 2.25
CA ASN A 556 -20.25 -19.12 1.55
C ASN A 556 -21.31 -19.96 2.29
N ILE A 557 -21.90 -19.40 3.37
CA ILE A 557 -22.72 -20.16 4.33
C ILE A 557 -24.06 -20.59 3.71
N LEU A 558 -24.70 -19.66 3.04
CA LEU A 558 -25.99 -19.85 2.37
C LEU A 558 -25.92 -19.19 0.98
N ARG A 559 -26.93 -19.46 0.16
CA ARG A 559 -27.06 -18.76 -1.13
C ARG A 559 -27.14 -17.26 -0.90
N GLY A 560 -26.14 -16.53 -1.42
CA GLY A 560 -26.04 -15.08 -1.27
C GLY A 560 -25.49 -14.58 0.07
N PHE A 561 -25.13 -15.45 1.02
CA PHE A 561 -24.56 -15.03 2.30
C PHE A 561 -23.13 -15.51 2.46
N ASN A 562 -22.21 -14.55 2.54
CA ASN A 562 -20.77 -14.78 2.69
C ASN A 562 -20.29 -14.21 4.02
N LEU A 563 -19.43 -14.93 4.70
CA LEU A 563 -18.79 -14.51 5.95
C LEU A 563 -17.28 -14.60 5.81
N SER A 564 -16.57 -13.57 6.22
CA SER A 564 -15.13 -13.61 6.43
C SER A 564 -14.77 -13.15 7.85
N ALA A 565 -13.85 -13.87 8.49
CA ALA A 565 -13.34 -13.51 9.80
C ALA A 565 -11.83 -13.77 9.81
N ASN A 566 -11.06 -12.76 10.17
CA ASN A 566 -9.61 -12.87 10.19
C ASN A 566 -9.11 -12.36 11.53
N PHE A 567 -8.09 -13.01 12.08
CA PHE A 567 -7.45 -12.64 13.34
C PHE A 567 -5.94 -12.70 13.18
N ALA A 568 -5.23 -11.75 13.76
CA ALA A 568 -3.78 -11.72 13.82
C ALA A 568 -3.31 -11.47 15.25
N TYR A 569 -2.38 -12.28 15.71
CA TYR A 569 -1.54 -12.02 16.87
C TYR A 569 -0.13 -11.71 16.38
N THR A 570 0.44 -10.57 16.80
CA THR A 570 1.78 -10.14 16.42
C THR A 570 2.56 -9.69 17.65
N TYR A 571 3.71 -10.28 17.88
CA TYR A 571 4.66 -9.87 18.90
C TYR A 571 5.95 -9.40 18.22
N ALA A 572 6.15 -8.08 18.17
CA ALA A 572 7.26 -7.43 17.49
C ALA A 572 8.10 -6.64 18.49
N ARG A 573 9.43 -6.86 18.49
CA ARG A 573 10.38 -6.20 19.39
C ARG A 573 11.74 -6.00 18.73
N THR A 574 12.52 -5.07 19.27
CA THR A 574 13.91 -4.81 18.88
C THR A 574 14.82 -4.89 20.10
N LYS A 575 16.07 -5.30 19.89
CA LYS A 575 17.12 -5.34 20.92
C LYS A 575 18.14 -4.24 20.62
N THR A 576 18.52 -3.47 21.63
CA THR A 576 19.61 -2.50 21.57
C THR A 576 20.48 -2.71 22.80
N GLY A 577 21.74 -3.14 22.60
CA GLY A 577 22.56 -3.65 23.68
C GLY A 577 21.92 -4.87 24.33
N GLU A 578 21.71 -4.88 25.64
CA GLU A 578 21.08 -6.01 26.35
C GLU A 578 19.56 -5.88 26.48
N GLU A 579 18.96 -4.73 26.13
CA GLU A 579 17.55 -4.43 26.35
C GLU A 579 16.68 -4.77 25.17
N TRP A 580 15.55 -5.46 25.45
CA TRP A 580 14.48 -5.70 24.49
C TRP A 580 13.32 -4.72 24.68
N THR A 581 13.01 -3.95 23.65
CA THR A 581 11.86 -3.04 23.62
C THR A 581 10.83 -3.48 22.60
N VAL A 582 9.55 -3.20 22.87
CA VAL A 582 8.46 -3.44 21.88
C VAL A 582 8.64 -2.50 20.71
N LEU A 583 8.45 -2.95 19.49
CA LEU A 583 8.47 -2.07 18.33
C LEU A 583 7.35 -1.02 18.44
N GLU A 584 7.72 0.23 18.32
CA GLU A 584 6.81 1.36 18.41
C GLU A 584 5.64 1.22 17.44
N ARG A 585 4.44 1.56 17.89
CA ARG A 585 3.17 1.48 17.15
C ARG A 585 2.78 0.07 16.71
N SER A 586 3.32 -0.97 17.36
CA SER A 586 2.86 -2.33 17.15
C SER A 586 1.53 -2.60 17.84
N ILE A 587 0.76 -3.53 17.29
CA ILE A 587 -0.54 -3.97 17.81
C ILE A 587 -0.45 -5.48 18.02
N ARG A 588 -0.79 -5.98 19.22
CA ARG A 588 -0.69 -7.42 19.50
C ARG A 588 -1.83 -8.24 18.94
N HIS A 589 -3.06 -7.76 19.10
CA HIS A 589 -4.25 -8.49 18.67
C HIS A 589 -5.09 -7.59 17.75
N ALA A 590 -5.42 -8.08 16.59
CA ALA A 590 -6.37 -7.43 15.70
C ALA A 590 -7.26 -8.47 15.01
N ALA A 591 -8.50 -8.09 14.74
CA ALA A 591 -9.44 -8.91 14.00
C ALA A 591 -10.20 -8.07 12.98
N THR A 592 -10.58 -8.67 11.87
CA THR A 592 -11.52 -8.11 10.89
C THR A 592 -12.61 -9.13 10.60
N ILE A 593 -13.86 -8.67 10.57
CA ILE A 593 -15.04 -9.50 10.31
C ILE A 593 -15.84 -8.80 9.23
N ALA A 594 -16.32 -9.54 8.24
CA ALA A 594 -17.27 -9.02 7.25
C ALA A 594 -18.35 -10.06 6.94
N ALA A 595 -19.59 -9.65 7.03
CA ALA A 595 -20.77 -10.41 6.62
C ALA A 595 -21.42 -9.71 5.43
N ASN A 596 -21.61 -10.44 4.36
CA ASN A 596 -22.17 -9.93 3.11
C ASN A 596 -23.37 -10.75 2.68
N TYR A 597 -24.48 -10.09 2.43
CA TYR A 597 -25.68 -10.69 1.86
C TYR A 597 -26.01 -10.04 0.53
N HIS A 598 -26.23 -10.85 -0.51
CA HIS A 598 -26.72 -10.36 -1.77
C HIS A 598 -27.90 -11.20 -2.26
N HIS A 599 -28.82 -10.54 -2.93
CA HIS A 599 -29.97 -11.18 -3.58
C HIS A 599 -30.34 -10.46 -4.86
N SER A 600 -30.77 -11.23 -5.86
CA SER A 600 -31.15 -10.69 -7.17
C SER A 600 -32.60 -11.04 -7.50
N TRP A 601 -33.39 -10.03 -7.92
CA TRP A 601 -34.73 -10.14 -8.43
C TRP A 601 -34.76 -9.61 -9.87
N GLY A 602 -34.64 -10.50 -10.83
CA GLY A 602 -34.59 -10.11 -12.24
C GLY A 602 -33.46 -9.17 -12.58
N ARG A 603 -33.73 -7.86 -12.80
CA ARG A 603 -32.76 -6.83 -13.14
C ARG A 603 -32.24 -6.02 -11.95
N TYR A 604 -32.73 -6.31 -10.78
CA TYR A 604 -32.31 -5.64 -9.56
C TYR A 604 -31.54 -6.59 -8.64
N THR A 605 -30.42 -6.13 -8.14
CA THR A 605 -29.62 -6.84 -7.14
C THR A 605 -29.36 -5.93 -5.96
N ILE A 606 -29.63 -6.40 -4.74
CA ILE A 606 -29.22 -5.75 -3.50
C ILE A 606 -28.00 -6.46 -2.94
N ASN A 607 -27.08 -5.68 -2.40
CA ASN A 607 -25.98 -6.15 -1.59
C ASN A 607 -25.99 -5.40 -0.26
N ILE A 608 -25.88 -6.12 0.87
CA ILE A 608 -25.80 -5.57 2.22
C ILE A 608 -24.53 -6.11 2.87
N ASN A 609 -23.65 -5.24 3.30
CA ASN A 609 -22.39 -5.61 3.93
C ASN A 609 -22.24 -4.95 5.31
N LEU A 610 -22.00 -5.76 6.33
CA LEU A 610 -21.57 -5.32 7.66
C LEU A 610 -20.11 -5.75 7.83
N ASN A 611 -19.22 -4.80 8.07
CA ASN A 611 -17.82 -5.10 8.34
C ASN A 611 -17.32 -4.38 9.58
N GLY A 612 -16.35 -5.00 10.26
CA GLY A 612 -15.78 -4.47 11.48
C GLY A 612 -14.30 -4.77 11.63
N ARG A 613 -13.59 -3.86 12.27
CA ARG A 613 -12.22 -4.02 12.75
C ARG A 613 -12.17 -3.86 14.25
N LEU A 614 -11.54 -4.82 14.92
CA LEU A 614 -11.25 -4.81 16.35
C LEU A 614 -9.73 -4.84 16.52
N GLN A 615 -9.18 -4.05 17.43
CA GLN A 615 -7.76 -4.13 17.77
C GLN A 615 -7.51 -3.84 19.24
N SER A 616 -6.45 -4.45 19.78
CA SER A 616 -5.92 -4.15 21.11
C SER A 616 -5.20 -2.80 21.12
N LYS A 617 -4.66 -2.43 22.25
CA LYS A 617 -3.87 -1.21 22.39
C LYS A 617 -2.70 -1.18 21.39
N THR A 618 -2.33 0.04 20.99
CA THR A 618 -1.13 0.33 20.21
C THR A 618 0.00 0.70 21.15
N TYR A 619 1.11 -0.03 21.07
CA TYR A 619 2.26 0.18 21.95
C TYR A 619 3.11 1.35 21.45
N TYR A 620 3.52 2.20 22.39
CA TYR A 620 4.48 3.27 22.13
C TYR A 620 5.72 3.07 23.01
N THR A 621 6.86 3.63 22.59
CA THR A 621 8.14 3.54 23.29
C THR A 621 8.47 4.86 23.97
N GLY A 622 9.32 4.80 25.02
CA GLY A 622 9.74 5.98 25.80
C GLY A 622 8.72 6.39 26.86
N SER A 623 8.68 7.68 27.19
CA SER A 623 7.81 8.26 28.23
C SER A 623 6.34 8.34 27.88
N TYR A 624 5.91 7.67 26.84
CA TYR A 624 4.59 7.84 26.27
C TYR A 624 3.64 6.70 26.63
N GLU A 625 2.39 7.04 26.90
CA GLU A 625 1.34 6.08 27.16
C GLU A 625 0.91 5.35 25.87
N ASP A 626 0.53 4.08 26.03
CA ASP A 626 -0.05 3.29 24.96
C ASP A 626 -1.41 3.86 24.52
N ALA A 627 -1.70 3.81 23.24
CA ALA A 627 -3.00 4.18 22.73
C ALA A 627 -4.02 3.05 22.92
N PRO A 628 -5.25 3.32 23.43
CA PRO A 628 -6.24 2.30 23.75
C PRO A 628 -6.70 1.52 22.52
N GLY A 629 -7.14 0.28 22.73
CA GLY A 629 -7.79 -0.51 21.72
C GLY A 629 -9.16 0.04 21.33
N TYR A 630 -9.64 -0.35 20.15
CA TYR A 630 -10.94 0.08 19.64
C TYR A 630 -11.63 -0.99 18.79
N GLY A 631 -12.93 -0.80 18.59
CA GLY A 631 -13.75 -1.51 17.59
C GLY A 631 -14.47 -0.51 16.70
N ILE A 632 -14.35 -0.66 15.37
CA ILE A 632 -15.08 0.14 14.38
C ILE A 632 -15.89 -0.80 13.51
N TRP A 633 -17.14 -0.44 13.30
CA TRP A 633 -18.08 -1.17 12.45
C TRP A 633 -18.67 -0.27 11.38
N ASN A 634 -18.82 -0.79 10.17
CA ASN A 634 -19.36 -0.08 9.02
C ASN A 634 -20.50 -0.93 8.40
N LEU A 635 -21.53 -0.25 7.92
CA LEU A 635 -22.66 -0.85 7.20
C LEU A 635 -22.74 -0.22 5.83
N ASN A 636 -22.81 -1.03 4.77
CA ASN A 636 -22.94 -0.56 3.40
C ASN A 636 -24.05 -1.32 2.67
N THR A 637 -24.80 -0.62 1.84
CA THR A 637 -25.75 -1.22 0.91
C THR A 637 -25.46 -0.73 -0.51
N THR A 638 -25.56 -1.63 -1.46
CA THR A 638 -25.43 -1.32 -2.89
C THR A 638 -26.63 -1.90 -3.63
N HIS A 639 -27.23 -1.09 -4.47
CA HIS A 639 -28.42 -1.42 -5.25
C HIS A 639 -28.04 -1.38 -6.73
N SER A 640 -28.02 -2.52 -7.40
CA SER A 640 -27.60 -2.63 -8.80
C SER A 640 -28.82 -2.81 -9.69
N PHE A 641 -29.01 -1.94 -10.65
CA PHE A 641 -30.09 -1.95 -11.63
C PHE A 641 -29.50 -2.16 -13.02
N ASP A 642 -29.84 -3.26 -13.68
CA ASP A 642 -29.53 -3.45 -15.09
C ASP A 642 -30.45 -2.59 -15.95
N VAL A 643 -29.96 -1.46 -16.43
CA VAL A 643 -30.68 -0.49 -17.28
C VAL A 643 -30.42 -0.84 -18.73
N ALA A 644 -31.34 -1.55 -19.36
CA ALA A 644 -31.19 -2.06 -20.71
C ALA A 644 -30.03 -3.09 -20.87
N LYS A 645 -29.76 -3.52 -22.11
CA LYS A 645 -28.74 -4.55 -22.41
C LYS A 645 -27.29 -4.07 -22.31
N TRP A 646 -27.06 -2.76 -22.12
CA TRP A 646 -25.76 -2.12 -22.26
C TRP A 646 -25.37 -1.26 -21.05
N GLY A 647 -26.19 -1.17 -20.00
CA GLY A 647 -25.93 -0.30 -18.86
C GLY A 647 -26.27 -0.90 -17.51
N CYS A 648 -25.55 -0.48 -16.48
CA CYS A 648 -25.81 -0.79 -15.08
C CYS A 648 -25.70 0.50 -14.25
N LEU A 649 -26.68 0.72 -13.36
CA LEU A 649 -26.72 1.81 -12.40
C LEU A 649 -26.61 1.21 -10.99
N GLU A 650 -25.63 1.66 -10.20
CA GLU A 650 -25.36 1.13 -8.86
C GLU A 650 -25.33 2.27 -7.82
N PRO A 651 -26.46 2.76 -7.30
CA PRO A 651 -26.47 3.60 -6.11
C PRO A 651 -26.04 2.81 -4.87
N SER A 652 -25.39 3.47 -3.94
CA SER A 652 -24.95 2.90 -2.67
C SER A 652 -25.17 3.86 -1.51
N LEU A 653 -25.46 3.29 -0.33
CA LEU A 653 -25.55 3.99 0.93
C LEU A 653 -24.65 3.31 1.94
N GLY A 654 -23.91 4.11 2.71
CA GLY A 654 -23.00 3.61 3.73
C GLY A 654 -23.09 4.40 5.02
N ILE A 655 -22.79 3.72 6.12
CA ILE A 655 -22.56 4.30 7.44
C ILE A 655 -21.21 3.81 7.90
N ASP A 656 -20.22 4.69 7.87
CA ASP A 656 -18.92 4.41 8.47
C ASP A 656 -18.99 4.70 9.97
N ASN A 657 -18.31 3.86 10.77
CA ASN A 657 -18.26 3.98 12.22
C ASN A 657 -19.66 4.06 12.86
N VAL A 658 -20.48 3.03 12.64
CA VAL A 658 -21.89 2.94 13.07
C VAL A 658 -22.10 3.30 14.55
N PHE A 659 -21.15 2.94 15.43
CA PHE A 659 -21.22 3.18 16.87
C PHE A 659 -20.58 4.50 17.30
N ASP A 660 -20.24 5.39 16.38
CA ASP A 660 -19.68 6.72 16.64
C ASP A 660 -18.43 6.71 17.56
N ARG A 661 -17.54 5.75 17.35
CA ARG A 661 -16.33 5.62 18.15
C ARG A 661 -15.29 6.66 17.74
N ILE A 662 -14.91 7.55 18.66
CA ILE A 662 -13.93 8.61 18.46
C ILE A 662 -12.86 8.51 19.57
N ASP A 663 -11.60 8.67 19.21
CA ASP A 663 -10.52 8.85 20.17
C ASP A 663 -10.41 10.35 20.51
N ARG A 664 -10.93 10.74 21.67
CA ARG A 664 -10.98 12.15 22.12
C ARG A 664 -9.91 12.47 23.16
N ARG A 665 -8.87 11.66 23.29
CA ARG A 665 -7.80 11.95 24.22
C ARG A 665 -7.13 13.28 23.87
N ILE A 666 -6.82 14.06 24.89
CA ILE A 666 -6.01 15.26 24.75
C ILE A 666 -4.55 14.80 24.82
N ASP A 667 -3.86 14.78 23.70
CA ASP A 667 -2.42 14.57 23.64
C ASP A 667 -1.77 15.77 22.94
N SER A 668 -1.22 16.66 23.75
CA SER A 668 -0.64 17.92 23.30
C SER A 668 0.69 17.73 22.59
N SER A 669 1.42 16.66 22.87
CA SER A 669 2.82 16.59 22.43
C SER A 669 3.06 15.75 21.20
N THR A 670 2.21 14.76 20.89
CA THR A 670 2.58 13.69 19.98
C THR A 670 1.50 13.13 19.08
N ARG A 671 0.24 13.55 19.23
CA ARG A 671 -0.90 13.09 18.40
C ARG A 671 -1.01 11.55 18.33
N LYS A 672 -0.92 10.89 19.47
CA LYS A 672 -0.93 9.43 19.58
C LYS A 672 -2.34 8.87 19.63
N TYR A 673 -3.07 9.09 18.60
CA TYR A 673 -4.40 8.52 18.48
C TYR A 673 -4.30 7.05 18.04
N ALA A 674 -5.09 6.19 18.68
CA ALA A 674 -5.29 4.83 18.22
C ALA A 674 -6.18 4.80 16.98
N LEU A 675 -7.17 5.69 16.95
CA LEU A 675 -8.22 5.73 15.95
C LEU A 675 -8.22 7.08 15.25
N TYR A 676 -7.90 7.05 13.96
CA TYR A 676 -8.02 8.18 13.05
C TYR A 676 -9.41 8.14 12.38
N SER A 677 -10.42 8.58 13.10
CA SER A 677 -11.81 8.64 12.63
C SER A 677 -12.50 9.87 13.18
N PRO A 678 -13.24 10.61 12.35
CA PRO A 678 -14.02 11.78 12.78
C PRO A 678 -15.34 11.40 13.48
N GLY A 679 -15.62 10.12 13.67
CA GLY A 679 -16.88 9.61 14.18
C GLY A 679 -17.74 8.99 13.09
N ARG A 680 -19.06 8.95 13.34
CA ARG A 680 -20.03 8.39 12.39
C ARG A 680 -20.16 9.27 11.15
N MET A 681 -20.04 8.66 9.97
CA MET A 681 -20.21 9.33 8.69
C MET A 681 -21.22 8.59 7.82
N LEU A 682 -22.07 9.35 7.14
CA LEU A 682 -22.92 8.85 6.08
C LEU A 682 -22.18 8.98 4.75
N ALA A 683 -22.26 7.94 3.92
CA ALA A 683 -21.71 7.94 2.58
C ALA A 683 -22.83 7.63 1.56
N VAL A 684 -22.82 8.37 0.47
CA VAL A 684 -23.72 8.15 -0.67
C VAL A 684 -22.85 8.00 -1.91
N GLY A 685 -23.12 6.94 -2.67
CA GLY A 685 -22.38 6.67 -3.90
C GLY A 685 -23.31 6.40 -5.08
N LEU A 686 -22.83 6.73 -6.27
CA LEU A 686 -23.46 6.37 -7.53
C LEU A 686 -22.39 5.89 -8.50
N LYS A 687 -22.57 4.66 -9.00
CA LYS A 687 -21.71 4.14 -10.08
C LYS A 687 -22.58 3.83 -11.29
N MET A 688 -22.09 4.24 -12.44
CA MET A 688 -22.67 3.95 -13.74
C MET A 688 -21.66 3.21 -14.60
N LYS A 689 -22.11 2.20 -15.29
CA LYS A 689 -21.29 1.45 -16.23
C LYS A 689 -22.08 1.19 -17.50
N PHE A 690 -21.45 1.48 -18.64
CA PHE A 690 -21.97 1.21 -19.96
C PHE A 690 -20.96 0.34 -20.71
N SER A 691 -21.46 -0.66 -21.44
CA SER A 691 -20.61 -1.57 -22.22
C SER A 691 -21.28 -1.84 -23.56
N TYR A 692 -20.50 -1.66 -24.62
CA TYR A 692 -20.90 -2.01 -25.98
C TYR A 692 -20.03 -3.20 -26.44
N LEU A 693 -20.66 -4.29 -26.89
CA LEU A 693 -19.99 -5.53 -27.31
C LEU A 693 -19.58 -5.48 -28.78
#